data_a498fac4413419335dffa72bad82fb64
#
_entry.id   a498fac4413419335dffa72bad82fb64
#
_cell.length_a   1.000
_cell.length_b   1.000
_cell.length_c   1.000
_cell.angle_alpha   90.00
_cell.angle_beta   90.00
_cell.angle_gamma   90.00
#
_symmetry.space_group_name_H-M   'P 1'
#
loop_
_entity.id
_entity.type
_entity.pdbx_description
1 polymer ?
#
loop_
_entity_poly.entity_id
_entity_poly.type
_entity_poly.pdbx_seq_one_letter_code
_entity_poly.pdbx_strand_id
1 'polypeptide(L)'
;MKSKKVLMVLMGLEIGGAETHVVELSKQLKREGWEVAVVSNGGVYERELMDAGIRCHRAPLHRRNVFLMLRSLRILRRVIRNERPDVVHAHARIPAFLCGILQRRMGFPFVTSAHWVFYVNGLLKRIADWGERTIAVSDDIKAYLIENYGIPAEQISVTINGIDTEKFSPDVSGEQVLREFGLSPERPVVSCVSRMDESRALAARQLVAIAPRLREAVPGVQLLIAGGGDVFDEIKAKADEVNAAAGERFVVMTGARTDINAIVAAGDLFVGVSRAALEAMAAGKPVIVSGNEGYIGLFRREKLQLAQSSNFCCRGCEESTEELLYADITHVLNELSENERVDLGSYSRSIVAEHYSVERMARDAEAAYRAVLAAHTRIVLSGYYGFRNLGDDAILLALRDRLEEALPGAALVALSRRPKETRRECGVEAAGRFRPFAVRRAIRRASCFVSGGGSLLQDHTSARSLLYYTTLIRTAKRFGKPVMFYANGIGPVETARGRERVRAAAEMADVITLRDEDSLDALRAMGVKNERITVTADPVFAMPGGDPARGRVRLAALGVPAGKHVLGVSVRFAAGMEANVAEFAKFCDAVSESAAVVFLVMQPGADTAAAAAVRVRMRARAFEASAPYDPLAMADMLACMDAVVSTRLHSMIFAACSHVPVLGVVYDPKVSACAKALGMPLAGTLEAFDANAALQALGAVLDDRDAYVERLVRAVDEQRERAAGNEAAFIDLIDR
;
A
#
# COMPACT_ATOMS: atom_id res chain seq x y z
N MET A 1 -10.39 16.10 2.70
CA MET A 1 -9.87 15.12 1.70
C MET A 1 -10.70 15.19 0.44
N LYS A 2 -10.10 15.21 -0.73
CA LYS A 2 -10.83 15.02 -1.98
C LYS A 2 -11.21 13.54 -2.04
N SER A 3 -12.52 13.23 -2.12
CA SER A 3 -12.99 11.84 -2.23
C SER A 3 -12.41 11.21 -3.50
N LYS A 4 -11.72 10.06 -3.37
CA LYS A 4 -11.23 9.29 -4.52
C LYS A 4 -12.43 8.71 -5.28
N LYS A 5 -12.34 8.63 -6.60
CA LYS A 5 -13.45 8.20 -7.45
C LYS A 5 -13.12 6.95 -8.23
N VAL A 6 -14.01 5.96 -8.17
CA VAL A 6 -13.95 4.75 -9.01
C VAL A 6 -15.11 4.70 -10.01
N LEU A 7 -14.79 4.29 -11.24
CA LEU A 7 -15.77 4.01 -12.27
C LEU A 7 -15.85 2.49 -12.49
N MET A 8 -16.94 1.87 -12.04
CA MET A 8 -17.24 0.46 -12.27
C MET A 8 -17.83 0.28 -13.68
N VAL A 9 -17.31 -0.67 -14.44
CA VAL A 9 -17.77 -0.94 -15.81
C VAL A 9 -18.10 -2.41 -15.96
N LEU A 10 -19.38 -2.74 -16.21
CA LEU A 10 -19.86 -4.13 -16.31
C LEU A 10 -20.86 -4.30 -17.46
N MET A 11 -21.21 -5.55 -17.79
CA MET A 11 -22.07 -5.84 -18.94
C MET A 11 -23.53 -5.42 -18.70
N GLY A 12 -24.10 -5.74 -17.55
CA GLY A 12 -25.47 -5.45 -17.14
C GLY A 12 -25.59 -5.45 -15.62
N LEU A 13 -26.78 -5.21 -15.12
CA LEU A 13 -27.15 -5.20 -13.70
C LEU A 13 -28.34 -6.14 -13.44
N GLU A 14 -28.36 -7.27 -14.15
CA GLU A 14 -29.37 -8.31 -13.95
C GLU A 14 -28.99 -9.21 -12.74
N ILE A 15 -29.87 -10.16 -12.39
CA ILE A 15 -29.61 -11.08 -11.27
C ILE A 15 -28.46 -12.03 -11.62
N GLY A 16 -27.33 -11.88 -10.94
CA GLY A 16 -26.14 -12.71 -11.14
C GLY A 16 -25.05 -12.42 -10.10
N GLY A 17 -24.15 -13.39 -9.91
CA GLY A 17 -23.09 -13.29 -8.88
C GLY A 17 -22.09 -12.15 -9.11
N ALA A 18 -21.71 -11.90 -10.37
CA ALA A 18 -20.81 -10.80 -10.70
C ALA A 18 -21.50 -9.42 -10.53
N GLU A 19 -22.78 -9.34 -10.90
CA GLU A 19 -23.58 -8.14 -10.76
C GLU A 19 -23.79 -7.80 -9.28
N THR A 20 -24.20 -8.78 -8.47
CA THR A 20 -24.33 -8.60 -7.02
C THR A 20 -23.02 -8.21 -6.37
N HIS A 21 -21.89 -8.82 -6.78
CA HIS A 21 -20.54 -8.43 -6.31
C HIS A 21 -20.27 -6.94 -6.56
N VAL A 22 -20.57 -6.44 -7.78
CA VAL A 22 -20.35 -5.02 -8.12
C VAL A 22 -21.28 -4.10 -7.34
N VAL A 23 -22.53 -4.49 -7.14
CA VAL A 23 -23.51 -3.71 -6.36
C VAL A 23 -23.05 -3.55 -4.92
N GLU A 24 -22.73 -4.65 -4.26
CA GLU A 24 -22.30 -4.62 -2.85
C GLU A 24 -20.94 -3.92 -2.69
N LEU A 25 -19.97 -4.19 -3.57
CA LEU A 25 -18.68 -3.46 -3.57
C LEU A 25 -18.88 -1.95 -3.77
N SER A 26 -19.75 -1.55 -4.70
CA SER A 26 -20.02 -0.14 -4.98
C SER A 26 -20.64 0.58 -3.78
N LYS A 27 -21.61 -0.07 -3.11
CA LYS A 27 -22.25 0.45 -1.90
C LYS A 27 -21.27 0.58 -0.76
N GLN A 28 -20.43 -0.45 -0.53
CA GLN A 28 -19.45 -0.46 0.55
C GLN A 28 -18.35 0.59 0.33
N LEU A 29 -17.76 0.67 -0.86
CA LEU A 29 -16.78 1.72 -1.18
C LEU A 29 -17.36 3.12 -0.96
N LYS A 30 -18.64 3.32 -1.26
CA LYS A 30 -19.30 4.60 -1.01
C LYS A 30 -19.45 4.87 0.49
N ARG A 31 -19.79 3.88 1.33
CA ARG A 31 -19.81 3.99 2.80
C ARG A 31 -18.43 4.39 3.34
N GLU A 32 -17.35 3.88 2.72
CA GLU A 32 -15.94 4.19 3.05
C GLU A 32 -15.43 5.51 2.45
N GLY A 33 -16.31 6.31 1.85
CA GLY A 33 -16.02 7.68 1.40
C GLY A 33 -15.53 7.81 -0.04
N TRP A 34 -15.58 6.74 -0.85
CA TRP A 34 -15.32 6.83 -2.28
C TRP A 34 -16.51 7.45 -3.04
N GLU A 35 -16.22 8.24 -4.06
CA GLU A 35 -17.22 8.53 -5.09
C GLU A 35 -17.29 7.35 -6.06
N VAL A 36 -18.46 6.78 -6.24
CA VAL A 36 -18.67 5.64 -7.15
C VAL A 36 -19.60 6.04 -8.29
N ALA A 37 -19.25 5.66 -9.51
CA ALA A 37 -20.13 5.71 -10.66
C ALA A 37 -20.10 4.35 -11.38
N VAL A 38 -21.21 3.96 -12.00
CA VAL A 38 -21.36 2.66 -12.66
C VAL A 38 -21.76 2.86 -14.12
N VAL A 39 -21.14 2.09 -15.04
CA VAL A 39 -21.54 2.01 -16.44
C VAL A 39 -21.95 0.59 -16.80
N SER A 40 -23.16 0.40 -17.23
CA SER A 40 -23.69 -0.91 -17.62
C SER A 40 -24.75 -0.78 -18.72
N ASN A 41 -25.34 -1.90 -19.15
CA ASN A 41 -26.53 -1.88 -20.03
C ASN A 41 -27.86 -1.58 -19.27
N GLY A 42 -27.78 -1.39 -17.93
CA GLY A 42 -28.94 -1.35 -17.04
C GLY A 42 -29.32 -2.72 -16.51
N GLY A 43 -30.41 -2.82 -15.75
CA GLY A 43 -30.93 -4.04 -15.15
C GLY A 43 -31.64 -3.77 -13.82
N VAL A 44 -32.05 -4.83 -13.13
CA VAL A 44 -32.88 -4.79 -11.92
C VAL A 44 -32.20 -4.06 -10.75
N TYR A 45 -30.88 -4.16 -10.64
CA TYR A 45 -30.11 -3.51 -9.57
C TYR A 45 -29.79 -2.02 -9.82
N GLU A 46 -30.15 -1.46 -10.99
CA GLU A 46 -29.86 -0.05 -11.28
C GLU A 46 -30.54 0.89 -10.28
N ARG A 47 -31.78 0.58 -9.89
CA ARG A 47 -32.55 1.36 -8.91
C ARG A 47 -31.88 1.32 -7.53
N GLU A 48 -31.46 0.14 -7.06
CA GLU A 48 -30.79 -0.01 -5.77
C GLU A 48 -29.49 0.83 -5.68
N LEU A 49 -28.70 0.87 -6.77
CA LEU A 49 -27.52 1.71 -6.85
C LEU A 49 -27.86 3.20 -6.82
N MET A 50 -28.91 3.62 -7.54
CA MET A 50 -29.38 5.01 -7.56
C MET A 50 -29.92 5.45 -6.20
N ASP A 51 -30.68 4.60 -5.52
CA ASP A 51 -31.21 4.84 -4.17
C ASP A 51 -30.06 4.96 -3.15
N ALA A 52 -28.96 4.21 -3.35
CA ALA A 52 -27.71 4.39 -2.60
C ALA A 52 -26.93 5.67 -3.03
N GLY A 53 -27.44 6.48 -3.94
CA GLY A 53 -26.83 7.71 -4.44
C GLY A 53 -25.61 7.48 -5.33
N ILE A 54 -25.52 6.34 -6.01
CA ILE A 54 -24.48 6.01 -6.99
C ILE A 54 -24.97 6.38 -8.39
N ARG A 55 -24.13 7.10 -9.15
CA ARG A 55 -24.51 7.52 -10.51
C ARG A 55 -24.39 6.37 -11.48
N CYS A 56 -25.47 6.09 -12.22
CA CYS A 56 -25.54 5.04 -13.23
C CYS A 56 -25.56 5.65 -14.64
N HIS A 57 -24.71 5.12 -15.51
CA HIS A 57 -24.62 5.48 -16.93
C HIS A 57 -24.94 4.25 -17.79
N ARG A 58 -25.70 4.42 -18.86
CA ARG A 58 -26.06 3.31 -19.75
C ARG A 58 -25.16 3.25 -20.99
N ALA A 59 -24.60 2.05 -21.25
CA ALA A 59 -23.85 1.73 -22.45
C ALA A 59 -24.15 0.27 -22.88
N PRO A 60 -24.25 -0.03 -24.19
CA PRO A 60 -24.61 -1.38 -24.69
C PRO A 60 -23.41 -2.34 -24.61
N LEU A 61 -23.03 -2.73 -23.38
CA LEU A 61 -21.84 -3.55 -23.08
C LEU A 61 -22.11 -5.07 -23.10
N HIS A 62 -23.35 -5.49 -23.32
CA HIS A 62 -23.80 -6.87 -23.19
C HIS A 62 -23.64 -7.73 -24.45
N ARG A 63 -23.34 -7.15 -25.62
CA ARG A 63 -23.29 -7.87 -26.90
C ARG A 63 -21.98 -7.70 -27.66
N ARG A 64 -21.51 -8.76 -28.32
CA ARG A 64 -20.31 -8.79 -29.17
C ARG A 64 -20.56 -8.27 -30.59
N ASN A 65 -21.29 -7.20 -30.73
CA ASN A 65 -21.58 -6.56 -32.03
C ASN A 65 -20.64 -5.36 -32.23
N VAL A 66 -19.94 -5.29 -33.34
CA VAL A 66 -18.92 -4.27 -33.63
C VAL A 66 -19.49 -2.85 -33.58
N PHE A 67 -20.71 -2.65 -34.09
CA PHE A 67 -21.35 -1.31 -34.05
C PHE A 67 -21.69 -0.91 -32.61
N LEU A 68 -22.20 -1.84 -31.81
CA LEU A 68 -22.48 -1.60 -30.39
C LEU A 68 -21.18 -1.36 -29.59
N MET A 69 -20.11 -2.10 -29.89
CA MET A 69 -18.80 -1.89 -29.29
C MET A 69 -18.24 -0.49 -29.60
N LEU A 70 -18.32 -0.03 -30.85
CA LEU A 70 -17.92 1.32 -31.25
C LEU A 70 -18.78 2.41 -30.56
N ARG A 71 -20.08 2.18 -30.41
CA ARG A 71 -20.98 3.04 -29.65
C ARG A 71 -20.58 3.07 -28.17
N SER A 72 -20.31 1.91 -27.58
CA SER A 72 -19.87 1.80 -26.18
C SER A 72 -18.54 2.51 -25.94
N LEU A 73 -17.55 2.40 -26.86
CA LEU A 73 -16.29 3.13 -26.77
C LEU A 73 -16.50 4.65 -26.74
N ARG A 74 -17.42 5.19 -27.56
CA ARG A 74 -17.72 6.63 -27.56
C ARG A 74 -18.38 7.05 -26.24
N ILE A 75 -19.30 6.24 -25.70
CA ILE A 75 -19.98 6.51 -24.42
C ILE A 75 -18.97 6.44 -23.27
N LEU A 76 -18.22 5.34 -23.16
CA LEU A 76 -17.19 5.17 -22.12
C LEU A 76 -16.17 6.31 -22.14
N ARG A 77 -15.68 6.70 -23.31
CA ARG A 77 -14.75 7.84 -23.44
C ARG A 77 -15.36 9.14 -22.91
N ARG A 78 -16.66 9.39 -23.16
CA ARG A 78 -17.38 10.57 -22.65
C ARG A 78 -17.55 10.48 -21.14
N VAL A 79 -18.00 9.34 -20.62
CA VAL A 79 -18.19 9.14 -19.19
C VAL A 79 -16.88 9.30 -18.43
N ILE A 80 -15.80 8.64 -18.86
CA ILE A 80 -14.46 8.77 -18.24
C ILE A 80 -13.98 10.22 -18.22
N ARG A 81 -14.22 10.99 -19.29
CA ARG A 81 -13.84 12.41 -19.33
C ARG A 81 -14.67 13.31 -18.41
N ASN A 82 -15.96 13.00 -18.27
CA ASN A 82 -16.87 13.80 -17.45
C ASN A 82 -16.74 13.45 -15.97
N GLU A 83 -16.68 12.15 -15.65
CA GLU A 83 -16.54 11.67 -14.27
C GLU A 83 -15.13 11.89 -13.72
N ARG A 84 -14.10 11.86 -14.58
CA ARG A 84 -12.68 11.95 -14.19
C ARG A 84 -12.33 11.00 -13.06
N PRO A 85 -12.62 9.69 -13.21
CA PRO A 85 -12.33 8.74 -12.15
C PRO A 85 -10.83 8.64 -11.90
N ASP A 86 -10.46 8.43 -10.65
CA ASP A 86 -9.09 8.11 -10.26
C ASP A 86 -8.73 6.69 -10.67
N VAL A 87 -9.71 5.75 -10.64
CA VAL A 87 -9.56 4.36 -11.08
C VAL A 87 -10.74 3.97 -11.97
N VAL A 88 -10.49 3.25 -13.05
CA VAL A 88 -11.51 2.53 -13.82
C VAL A 88 -11.39 1.05 -13.49
N HIS A 89 -12.50 0.44 -13.04
CA HIS A 89 -12.55 -0.97 -12.68
C HIS A 89 -13.56 -1.70 -13.57
N ALA A 90 -13.09 -2.59 -14.42
CA ALA A 90 -13.92 -3.34 -15.35
C ALA A 90 -14.17 -4.79 -14.88
N HIS A 91 -15.43 -5.17 -14.92
CA HIS A 91 -15.90 -6.52 -14.59
C HIS A 91 -16.38 -7.22 -15.87
N ALA A 92 -15.86 -8.39 -16.16
CA ALA A 92 -16.06 -9.15 -17.38
C ALA A 92 -15.25 -8.68 -18.61
N ARG A 93 -15.08 -9.62 -19.59
CA ARG A 93 -14.15 -9.47 -20.72
C ARG A 93 -14.47 -8.34 -21.71
N ILE A 94 -15.75 -8.12 -22.03
CA ILE A 94 -16.11 -7.06 -23.00
C ILE A 94 -15.85 -5.66 -22.43
N PRO A 95 -16.30 -5.32 -21.20
CA PRO A 95 -15.91 -4.09 -20.54
C PRO A 95 -14.40 -3.93 -20.43
N ALA A 96 -13.67 -4.96 -20.00
CA ALA A 96 -12.20 -4.94 -19.86
C ALA A 96 -11.50 -4.63 -21.19
N PHE A 97 -11.87 -5.30 -22.28
CA PHE A 97 -11.33 -5.07 -23.61
C PHE A 97 -11.55 -3.62 -24.09
N LEU A 98 -12.77 -3.09 -23.92
CA LEU A 98 -13.10 -1.72 -24.35
C LEU A 98 -12.38 -0.67 -23.49
N CYS A 99 -12.30 -0.88 -22.18
CA CYS A 99 -11.56 -0.02 -21.27
C CYS A 99 -10.04 -0.07 -21.57
N GLY A 100 -9.47 -1.21 -21.87
CA GLY A 100 -8.07 -1.35 -22.25
C GLY A 100 -7.70 -0.58 -23.53
N ILE A 101 -8.59 -0.56 -24.55
CA ILE A 101 -8.42 0.28 -25.74
C ILE A 101 -8.37 1.77 -25.36
N LEU A 102 -9.22 2.20 -24.43
CA LEU A 102 -9.27 3.59 -23.98
C LEU A 102 -8.10 3.92 -23.07
N GLN A 103 -7.69 3.00 -22.19
CA GLN A 103 -6.56 3.16 -21.27
C GLN A 103 -5.26 3.47 -22.03
N ARG A 104 -4.96 2.72 -23.08
CA ARG A 104 -3.77 2.95 -23.94
C ARG A 104 -3.72 4.36 -24.55
N ARG A 105 -4.87 5.03 -24.70
CA ARG A 105 -4.95 6.40 -25.27
C ARG A 105 -5.10 7.51 -24.23
N MET A 106 -5.74 7.20 -23.11
CA MET A 106 -6.12 8.18 -22.08
C MET A 106 -5.22 8.11 -20.85
N GLY A 107 -4.58 6.95 -20.57
CA GLY A 107 -3.60 6.77 -19.50
C GLY A 107 -4.21 6.83 -18.08
N PHE A 108 -5.41 6.33 -17.87
CA PHE A 108 -6.02 6.22 -16.54
C PHE A 108 -5.61 4.94 -15.83
N PRO A 109 -5.57 4.92 -14.49
CA PRO A 109 -5.37 3.72 -13.68
C PRO A 109 -6.48 2.69 -13.95
N PHE A 110 -6.10 1.44 -14.26
CA PHE A 110 -7.02 0.44 -14.76
C PHE A 110 -6.91 -0.89 -14.03
N VAL A 111 -8.01 -1.31 -13.39
CA VAL A 111 -8.17 -2.58 -12.67
C VAL A 111 -9.25 -3.43 -13.36
N THR A 112 -9.09 -4.73 -13.34
CA THR A 112 -10.12 -5.68 -13.81
C THR A 112 -10.46 -6.69 -12.73
N SER A 113 -11.70 -7.24 -12.76
CA SER A 113 -12.09 -8.40 -11.96
C SER A 113 -12.42 -9.60 -12.82
N ALA A 114 -11.91 -10.75 -12.43
CA ALA A 114 -12.25 -12.05 -13.00
C ALA A 114 -13.19 -12.81 -12.04
N HIS A 115 -14.42 -13.06 -12.50
CA HIS A 115 -15.46 -13.71 -11.70
C HIS A 115 -15.68 -15.19 -12.04
N TRP A 116 -15.09 -15.67 -13.16
CA TRP A 116 -15.28 -17.02 -13.66
C TRP A 116 -14.13 -17.46 -14.56
N VAL A 117 -13.97 -18.78 -14.71
CA VAL A 117 -13.09 -19.37 -15.72
C VAL A 117 -13.81 -19.43 -17.05
N PHE A 118 -13.14 -19.08 -18.14
CA PHE A 118 -13.74 -19.03 -19.48
C PHE A 118 -12.97 -19.90 -20.44
N TYR A 119 -13.67 -20.48 -21.41
CA TYR A 119 -13.00 -21.17 -22.53
C TYR A 119 -12.04 -20.20 -23.24
N VAL A 120 -10.79 -20.65 -23.39
CA VAL A 120 -9.70 -19.87 -23.99
C VAL A 120 -9.39 -20.41 -25.36
N ASN A 121 -9.46 -19.57 -26.40
CA ASN A 121 -8.87 -19.81 -27.70
C ASN A 121 -7.77 -18.78 -28.01
N GLY A 122 -6.91 -19.05 -29.00
CA GLY A 122 -5.76 -18.22 -29.30
C GLY A 122 -6.10 -16.78 -29.65
N LEU A 123 -7.25 -16.50 -30.26
CA LEU A 123 -7.72 -15.16 -30.58
C LEU A 123 -8.19 -14.41 -29.31
N LEU A 124 -9.02 -15.06 -28.50
CA LEU A 124 -9.53 -14.49 -27.25
C LEU A 124 -8.40 -14.19 -26.26
N LYS A 125 -7.36 -15.05 -26.23
CA LYS A 125 -6.15 -14.81 -25.43
C LYS A 125 -5.44 -13.50 -25.83
N ARG A 126 -5.36 -13.20 -27.13
CA ARG A 126 -4.66 -12.00 -27.64
C ARG A 126 -5.45 -10.69 -27.43
N ILE A 127 -6.76 -10.76 -27.41
CA ILE A 127 -7.62 -9.56 -27.26
C ILE A 127 -8.09 -9.32 -25.82
N ALA A 128 -7.92 -10.31 -24.92
CA ALA A 128 -8.24 -10.12 -23.51
C ALA A 128 -7.33 -9.05 -22.90
N ASP A 129 -7.93 -8.11 -22.19
CA ASP A 129 -7.21 -7.09 -21.43
C ASP A 129 -7.52 -7.28 -19.94
N TRP A 130 -6.48 -7.45 -19.15
CA TRP A 130 -6.59 -7.74 -17.73
C TRP A 130 -6.20 -6.52 -16.87
N GLY A 131 -6.06 -5.35 -17.49
CA GLY A 131 -5.67 -4.11 -16.81
C GLY A 131 -4.23 -4.12 -16.32
N GLU A 132 -3.90 -3.19 -15.46
CA GLU A 132 -2.60 -3.07 -14.82
C GLU A 132 -2.51 -3.93 -13.56
N ARG A 133 -3.68 -4.24 -12.99
CA ARG A 133 -3.87 -5.22 -11.91
C ARG A 133 -5.22 -5.92 -12.09
N THR A 134 -5.22 -7.20 -11.77
CA THR A 134 -6.44 -8.03 -11.84
C THR A 134 -6.82 -8.50 -10.44
N ILE A 135 -8.11 -8.45 -10.13
CA ILE A 135 -8.68 -9.04 -8.94
C ILE A 135 -9.34 -10.36 -9.34
N ALA A 136 -8.89 -11.47 -8.76
CA ALA A 136 -9.53 -12.79 -8.89
C ALA A 136 -10.43 -13.03 -7.68
N VAL A 137 -11.63 -13.57 -7.86
CA VAL A 137 -12.55 -13.82 -6.74
C VAL A 137 -12.29 -15.14 -6.01
N SER A 138 -11.22 -15.86 -6.40
CA SER A 138 -10.77 -17.09 -5.74
C SER A 138 -9.37 -17.49 -6.24
N ASP A 139 -8.69 -18.37 -5.49
CA ASP A 139 -7.34 -18.83 -5.83
C ASP A 139 -7.30 -19.70 -7.09
N ASP A 140 -8.34 -20.48 -7.39
CA ASP A 140 -8.45 -21.26 -8.61
C ASP A 140 -8.57 -20.35 -9.86
N ILE A 141 -9.27 -19.22 -9.75
CA ILE A 141 -9.31 -18.22 -10.81
C ILE A 141 -7.94 -17.53 -10.96
N LYS A 142 -7.22 -17.26 -9.87
CA LYS A 142 -5.85 -16.76 -9.93
C LYS A 142 -4.93 -17.75 -10.66
N ALA A 143 -4.96 -19.03 -10.30
CA ALA A 143 -4.19 -20.07 -10.97
C ALA A 143 -4.53 -20.14 -12.48
N TYR A 144 -5.83 -20.15 -12.81
CA TYR A 144 -6.31 -20.11 -14.18
C TYR A 144 -5.78 -18.92 -14.99
N LEU A 145 -5.73 -17.71 -14.40
CA LEU A 145 -5.21 -16.51 -15.06
C LEU A 145 -3.70 -16.59 -15.32
N ILE A 146 -2.94 -17.14 -14.37
CA ILE A 146 -1.49 -17.38 -14.54
C ILE A 146 -1.25 -18.39 -15.67
N GLU A 147 -1.89 -19.53 -15.62
CA GLU A 147 -1.66 -20.63 -16.57
C GLU A 147 -2.13 -20.29 -18.00
N ASN A 148 -3.30 -19.69 -18.13
CA ASN A 148 -3.92 -19.48 -19.44
C ASN A 148 -3.58 -18.16 -20.10
N TYR A 149 -3.32 -17.10 -19.30
CA TYR A 149 -3.04 -15.76 -19.82
C TYR A 149 -1.61 -15.30 -19.56
N GLY A 150 -0.85 -16.00 -18.69
CA GLY A 150 0.53 -15.64 -18.35
C GLY A 150 0.63 -14.34 -17.56
N ILE A 151 -0.40 -13.99 -16.78
CA ILE A 151 -0.37 -12.79 -15.94
C ILE A 151 0.55 -13.07 -14.76
N PRO A 152 1.52 -12.19 -14.46
CA PRO A 152 2.40 -12.34 -13.31
C PRO A 152 1.58 -12.43 -12.00
N ALA A 153 1.97 -13.36 -11.12
CA ALA A 153 1.25 -13.61 -9.86
C ALA A 153 1.11 -12.35 -8.98
N GLU A 154 2.12 -11.47 -9.01
CA GLU A 154 2.17 -10.20 -8.29
C GLU A 154 1.20 -9.14 -8.83
N GLN A 155 0.70 -9.31 -10.06
CA GLN A 155 -0.33 -8.44 -10.65
C GLN A 155 -1.75 -8.92 -10.32
N ILE A 156 -1.90 -10.10 -9.69
CA ILE A 156 -3.20 -10.67 -9.36
C ILE A 156 -3.41 -10.61 -7.84
N SER A 157 -4.39 -9.84 -7.42
CA SER A 157 -4.91 -9.85 -6.05
C SER A 157 -6.07 -10.84 -5.97
N VAL A 158 -6.16 -11.60 -4.88
CA VAL A 158 -7.32 -12.46 -4.61
C VAL A 158 -8.23 -11.74 -3.63
N THR A 159 -9.52 -11.71 -3.94
CA THR A 159 -10.59 -11.24 -3.05
C THR A 159 -11.65 -12.33 -2.93
N ILE A 160 -12.74 -11.97 -2.33
CA ILE A 160 -13.89 -12.84 -2.10
C ILE A 160 -15.15 -12.23 -2.73
N ASN A 161 -16.21 -13.00 -2.83
CA ASN A 161 -17.55 -12.50 -3.07
C ASN A 161 -18.14 -12.06 -1.71
N GLY A 162 -17.92 -10.82 -1.32
CA GLY A 162 -18.33 -10.30 -0.02
C GLY A 162 -19.84 -10.41 0.22
N ILE A 163 -20.18 -10.74 1.46
CA ILE A 163 -21.54 -10.84 1.97
C ILE A 163 -21.81 -9.63 2.86
N ASP A 164 -22.92 -8.94 2.60
CA ASP A 164 -23.42 -7.86 3.46
C ASP A 164 -24.02 -8.48 4.73
N THR A 165 -23.25 -8.45 5.83
CA THR A 165 -23.61 -9.07 7.11
C THR A 165 -24.64 -8.28 7.91
N GLU A 166 -25.01 -7.07 7.47
CA GLU A 166 -26.16 -6.31 7.96
C GLU A 166 -27.44 -6.74 7.25
N LYS A 167 -27.37 -6.87 5.91
CA LYS A 167 -28.49 -7.36 5.08
C LYS A 167 -28.84 -8.81 5.39
N PHE A 168 -27.83 -9.65 5.62
CA PHE A 168 -27.95 -11.04 6.04
C PHE A 168 -27.56 -11.15 7.53
N SER A 169 -28.52 -10.85 8.40
CA SER A 169 -28.36 -10.84 9.85
C SER A 169 -29.38 -11.75 10.52
N PRO A 170 -29.07 -12.33 11.69
CA PRO A 170 -30.06 -13.02 12.51
C PRO A 170 -31.28 -12.16 12.89
N ASP A 171 -31.14 -10.82 12.86
CA ASP A 171 -32.21 -9.88 13.18
C ASP A 171 -33.22 -9.69 12.03
N VAL A 172 -32.94 -10.22 10.85
CA VAL A 172 -33.86 -10.14 9.71
C VAL A 172 -35.04 -11.09 9.93
N SER A 173 -36.26 -10.57 9.81
CA SER A 173 -37.48 -11.38 9.95
C SER A 173 -37.86 -12.09 8.65
N GLY A 174 -38.12 -13.39 8.72
CA GLY A 174 -38.70 -14.19 7.65
C GLY A 174 -40.21 -14.28 7.65
N GLU A 175 -40.90 -13.69 8.64
CA GLU A 175 -42.35 -13.85 8.82
C GLU A 175 -43.19 -13.42 7.62
N GLN A 176 -42.78 -12.37 6.92
CA GLN A 176 -43.52 -11.91 5.74
C GLN A 176 -43.48 -12.95 4.63
N VAL A 177 -42.37 -13.64 4.43
CA VAL A 177 -42.21 -14.72 3.45
C VAL A 177 -43.05 -15.92 3.87
N LEU A 178 -42.98 -16.32 5.14
CA LEU A 178 -43.80 -17.42 5.64
C LEU A 178 -45.31 -17.16 5.40
N ARG A 179 -45.78 -15.96 5.72
CA ARG A 179 -47.18 -15.56 5.48
C ARG A 179 -47.54 -15.52 3.99
N GLU A 180 -46.67 -15.00 3.13
CA GLU A 180 -46.88 -14.92 1.68
C GLU A 180 -47.12 -16.31 1.08
N PHE A 181 -46.35 -17.30 1.55
CA PHE A 181 -46.41 -18.66 1.03
C PHE A 181 -47.29 -19.63 1.85
N GLY A 182 -47.90 -19.16 2.93
CA GLY A 182 -48.80 -19.95 3.76
C GLY A 182 -48.06 -21.01 4.59
N LEU A 183 -46.80 -20.73 4.96
CA LEU A 183 -45.98 -21.59 5.83
C LEU A 183 -46.16 -21.17 7.31
N SER A 184 -46.10 -22.15 8.21
CA SER A 184 -46.26 -21.92 9.64
C SER A 184 -44.89 -21.62 10.30
N PRO A 185 -44.75 -20.55 11.08
CA PRO A 185 -43.51 -20.27 11.82
C PRO A 185 -43.24 -21.25 12.98
N GLU A 186 -44.23 -22.06 13.39
CA GLU A 186 -44.07 -23.05 14.46
C GLU A 186 -43.55 -24.41 13.95
N ARG A 187 -43.43 -24.54 12.64
CA ARG A 187 -43.02 -25.78 11.98
C ARG A 187 -41.63 -25.62 11.38
N PRO A 188 -40.75 -26.65 11.43
CA PRO A 188 -39.40 -26.54 10.90
C PRO A 188 -39.39 -26.26 9.38
N VAL A 189 -38.61 -25.29 8.96
CA VAL A 189 -38.48 -24.87 7.55
C VAL A 189 -37.04 -25.13 7.07
N VAL A 190 -36.90 -25.93 6.02
CA VAL A 190 -35.66 -26.08 5.26
C VAL A 190 -35.69 -25.15 4.07
N SER A 191 -34.80 -24.17 4.03
CA SER A 191 -34.68 -23.21 2.93
C SER A 191 -33.58 -23.59 1.95
N CYS A 192 -33.80 -23.33 0.66
CA CYS A 192 -32.80 -23.50 -0.39
C CYS A 192 -32.89 -22.35 -1.39
N VAL A 193 -31.75 -21.80 -1.79
CA VAL A 193 -31.66 -20.76 -2.82
C VAL A 193 -30.68 -21.21 -3.87
N SER A 194 -31.14 -21.39 -5.12
CA SER A 194 -30.31 -21.81 -6.22
C SER A 194 -30.85 -21.33 -7.57
N ARG A 195 -29.98 -21.18 -8.57
CA ARG A 195 -30.44 -21.12 -9.96
C ARG A 195 -31.02 -22.47 -10.37
N MET A 196 -32.16 -22.41 -11.04
CA MET A 196 -32.83 -23.60 -11.55
C MET A 196 -32.41 -23.88 -13.01
N ASP A 197 -31.10 -24.04 -13.22
CA ASP A 197 -30.53 -24.55 -14.49
C ASP A 197 -29.91 -25.95 -14.26
N GLU A 198 -29.67 -26.72 -15.33
CA GLU A 198 -29.16 -28.10 -15.24
C GLU A 198 -27.87 -28.21 -14.42
N SER A 199 -27.03 -27.21 -14.46
CA SER A 199 -25.72 -27.20 -13.79
C SER A 199 -25.76 -26.80 -12.32
N ARG A 200 -26.93 -26.39 -11.76
CA ARG A 200 -27.03 -25.83 -10.40
C ARG A 200 -28.25 -26.27 -9.61
N ALA A 201 -29.23 -26.92 -10.24
CA ALA A 201 -30.49 -27.26 -9.59
C ALA A 201 -30.47 -28.56 -8.76
N LEU A 202 -29.33 -29.25 -8.64
CA LEU A 202 -29.26 -30.57 -7.99
C LEU A 202 -29.83 -30.56 -6.56
N ALA A 203 -29.42 -29.63 -5.73
CA ALA A 203 -29.90 -29.55 -4.34
C ALA A 203 -31.43 -29.37 -4.27
N ALA A 204 -32.01 -28.54 -5.15
CA ALA A 204 -33.47 -28.35 -5.23
C ALA A 204 -34.19 -29.65 -5.71
N ARG A 205 -33.65 -30.34 -6.72
CA ARG A 205 -34.19 -31.62 -7.20
C ARG A 205 -34.16 -32.68 -6.10
N GLN A 206 -33.02 -32.81 -5.38
CA GLN A 206 -32.88 -33.76 -4.27
C GLN A 206 -33.83 -33.45 -3.13
N LEU A 207 -33.98 -32.17 -2.72
CA LEU A 207 -34.92 -31.76 -1.69
C LEU A 207 -36.37 -32.16 -2.04
N VAL A 208 -36.78 -31.92 -3.29
CA VAL A 208 -38.12 -32.32 -3.75
C VAL A 208 -38.26 -33.84 -3.76
N ALA A 209 -37.24 -34.58 -4.19
CA ALA A 209 -37.27 -36.04 -4.26
C ALA A 209 -37.37 -36.69 -2.89
N ILE A 210 -36.63 -36.20 -1.88
CA ILE A 210 -36.64 -36.73 -0.51
C ILE A 210 -37.80 -36.18 0.34
N ALA A 211 -38.55 -35.19 -0.11
CA ALA A 211 -39.59 -34.52 0.67
C ALA A 211 -40.63 -35.47 1.28
N PRO A 212 -41.14 -36.53 0.59
CA PRO A 212 -42.05 -37.50 1.20
C PRO A 212 -41.44 -38.22 2.42
N ARG A 213 -40.16 -38.63 2.30
CA ARG A 213 -39.42 -39.31 3.38
C ARG A 213 -39.14 -38.35 4.55
N LEU A 214 -38.81 -37.10 4.23
CA LEU A 214 -38.59 -36.06 5.26
C LEU A 214 -39.85 -35.78 6.04
N ARG A 215 -41.00 -35.75 5.41
CA ARG A 215 -42.30 -35.53 6.09
C ARG A 215 -42.65 -36.62 7.07
N GLU A 216 -42.26 -37.88 6.78
CA GLU A 216 -42.41 -39.02 7.68
C GLU A 216 -41.47 -38.96 8.86
N ALA A 217 -40.21 -38.56 8.63
CA ALA A 217 -39.18 -38.56 9.64
C ALA A 217 -39.19 -37.29 10.51
N VAL A 218 -39.58 -36.14 9.97
CA VAL A 218 -39.62 -34.84 10.66
C VAL A 218 -41.03 -34.28 10.63
N PRO A 219 -41.79 -34.47 11.73
CA PRO A 219 -43.21 -34.02 11.76
C PRO A 219 -43.34 -32.53 11.50
N GLY A 220 -44.18 -32.23 10.48
CA GLY A 220 -44.47 -30.86 10.13
C GLY A 220 -43.42 -30.15 9.31
N VAL A 221 -42.37 -30.78 8.79
CA VAL A 221 -41.34 -30.15 7.97
C VAL A 221 -41.95 -29.42 6.76
N GLN A 222 -41.37 -28.26 6.44
CA GLN A 222 -41.73 -27.40 5.31
C GLN A 222 -40.46 -27.14 4.50
N LEU A 223 -40.58 -27.15 3.17
CA LEU A 223 -39.48 -26.84 2.24
C LEU A 223 -39.76 -25.55 1.51
N LEU A 224 -38.87 -24.57 1.60
CA LEU A 224 -38.96 -23.26 0.94
C LEU A 224 -37.79 -23.13 -0.06
N ILE A 225 -38.10 -23.28 -1.35
CA ILE A 225 -37.09 -23.35 -2.41
C ILE A 225 -37.27 -22.12 -3.35
N ALA A 226 -36.24 -21.27 -3.37
CA ALA A 226 -36.23 -20.04 -4.17
C ALA A 226 -35.23 -20.13 -5.32
N GLY A 227 -35.65 -19.63 -6.46
CA GLY A 227 -34.84 -19.49 -7.67
C GLY A 227 -35.66 -19.69 -8.94
N GLY A 228 -35.07 -19.25 -10.05
CA GLY A 228 -35.62 -19.41 -11.39
C GLY A 228 -34.58 -19.88 -12.38
N GLY A 229 -35.01 -20.39 -13.51
CA GLY A 229 -34.14 -20.88 -14.59
C GLY A 229 -34.88 -21.92 -15.47
N ASP A 230 -34.13 -22.52 -16.40
CA ASP A 230 -34.66 -23.32 -17.49
C ASP A 230 -35.40 -24.61 -17.02
N VAL A 231 -34.99 -25.13 -15.84
CA VAL A 231 -35.58 -26.36 -15.27
C VAL A 231 -36.59 -26.08 -14.14
N PHE A 232 -36.93 -24.80 -13.90
CA PHE A 232 -37.81 -24.41 -12.80
C PHE A 232 -39.17 -25.08 -12.90
N ASP A 233 -39.82 -25.05 -14.08
CA ASP A 233 -41.16 -25.60 -14.27
C ASP A 233 -41.23 -27.12 -14.10
N GLU A 234 -40.17 -27.83 -14.48
CA GLU A 234 -39.98 -29.27 -14.27
C GLU A 234 -39.96 -29.61 -12.76
N ILE A 235 -39.10 -28.92 -12.00
CA ILE A 235 -38.93 -29.16 -10.58
C ILE A 235 -40.21 -28.76 -9.82
N LYS A 236 -40.86 -27.67 -10.25
CA LYS A 236 -42.10 -27.21 -9.68
C LYS A 236 -43.24 -28.21 -9.91
N ALA A 237 -43.37 -28.79 -11.10
CA ALA A 237 -44.37 -29.84 -11.39
C ALA A 237 -44.19 -31.03 -10.45
N LYS A 238 -42.91 -31.44 -10.21
CA LYS A 238 -42.59 -32.51 -9.26
C LYS A 238 -42.96 -32.17 -7.81
N ALA A 239 -42.68 -30.94 -7.38
CA ALA A 239 -43.10 -30.45 -6.06
C ALA A 239 -44.63 -30.42 -5.90
N ASP A 240 -45.35 -30.03 -6.96
CA ASP A 240 -46.82 -30.01 -6.98
C ASP A 240 -47.37 -31.45 -6.90
N GLU A 241 -46.78 -32.46 -7.58
CA GLU A 241 -47.13 -33.87 -7.42
C GLU A 241 -46.93 -34.37 -6.00
N VAL A 242 -45.77 -34.02 -5.34
CA VAL A 242 -45.49 -34.38 -3.95
C VAL A 242 -46.51 -33.77 -2.99
N ASN A 243 -46.85 -32.50 -3.18
CA ASN A 243 -47.88 -31.79 -2.39
C ASN A 243 -49.26 -32.44 -2.57
N ALA A 244 -49.65 -32.77 -3.78
CA ALA A 244 -50.93 -33.43 -4.09
C ALA A 244 -51.04 -34.80 -3.43
N ALA A 245 -49.98 -35.62 -3.49
CA ALA A 245 -49.92 -36.93 -2.81
C ALA A 245 -49.98 -36.79 -1.29
N ALA A 246 -49.42 -35.71 -0.74
CA ALA A 246 -49.44 -35.44 0.69
C ALA A 246 -50.76 -34.85 1.20
N GLY A 247 -51.62 -34.34 0.32
CA GLY A 247 -52.82 -33.59 0.66
C GLY A 247 -52.58 -32.24 1.36
N GLU A 248 -51.34 -31.77 1.32
CA GLU A 248 -50.89 -30.52 1.97
C GLU A 248 -49.79 -29.87 1.16
N ARG A 249 -49.77 -28.53 1.09
CA ARG A 249 -48.71 -27.75 0.46
C ARG A 249 -47.58 -27.49 1.45
N PHE A 250 -46.60 -28.36 1.49
CA PHE A 250 -45.43 -28.24 2.36
C PHE A 250 -44.10 -28.05 1.59
N VAL A 251 -44.08 -28.27 0.26
CA VAL A 251 -42.98 -27.95 -0.64
C VAL A 251 -43.37 -26.72 -1.44
N VAL A 252 -42.67 -25.61 -1.22
CA VAL A 252 -42.97 -24.32 -1.85
C VAL A 252 -41.82 -23.92 -2.78
N MET A 253 -42.17 -23.75 -4.05
CA MET A 253 -41.28 -23.18 -5.09
C MET A 253 -41.65 -21.71 -5.33
N THR A 254 -40.78 -20.75 -4.96
CA THR A 254 -41.12 -19.32 -5.00
C THR A 254 -40.91 -18.66 -6.36
N GLY A 255 -40.07 -19.27 -7.23
CA GLY A 255 -39.52 -18.59 -8.40
C GLY A 255 -38.36 -17.67 -8.05
N ALA A 256 -37.91 -16.85 -9.00
CA ALA A 256 -36.83 -15.87 -8.80
C ALA A 256 -37.28 -14.76 -7.83
N ARG A 257 -36.40 -14.46 -6.85
CA ARG A 257 -36.62 -13.45 -5.80
C ARG A 257 -35.45 -12.50 -5.69
N THR A 258 -35.66 -11.31 -5.15
CA THR A 258 -34.61 -10.33 -4.81
C THR A 258 -34.44 -10.15 -3.31
N ASP A 259 -35.40 -10.55 -2.51
CA ASP A 259 -35.43 -10.52 -1.05
C ASP A 259 -34.90 -11.82 -0.42
N ILE A 260 -33.75 -12.27 -0.92
CA ILE A 260 -33.10 -13.54 -0.50
C ILE A 260 -32.83 -13.57 1.01
N ASN A 261 -32.50 -12.42 1.61
CA ASN A 261 -32.31 -12.31 3.04
C ASN A 261 -33.56 -12.74 3.86
N ALA A 262 -34.76 -12.37 3.40
CA ALA A 262 -36.00 -12.80 4.05
C ALA A 262 -36.30 -14.28 3.81
N ILE A 263 -35.99 -14.83 2.63
CA ILE A 263 -36.09 -16.27 2.31
C ILE A 263 -35.18 -17.09 3.26
N VAL A 264 -33.92 -16.65 3.41
CA VAL A 264 -32.96 -17.32 4.31
C VAL A 264 -33.42 -17.20 5.77
N ALA A 265 -33.86 -16.00 6.17
CA ALA A 265 -34.34 -15.76 7.53
C ALA A 265 -35.54 -16.65 7.91
N ALA A 266 -36.41 -16.98 6.93
CA ALA A 266 -37.55 -17.84 7.12
C ALA A 266 -37.19 -19.32 7.37
N GLY A 267 -35.98 -19.76 7.04
CA GLY A 267 -35.51 -21.15 7.25
C GLY A 267 -34.88 -21.36 8.64
N ASP A 268 -35.08 -22.56 9.19
CA ASP A 268 -34.33 -23.04 10.39
C ASP A 268 -33.03 -23.75 10.00
N LEU A 269 -33.00 -24.29 8.80
CA LEU A 269 -31.86 -24.96 8.17
C LEU A 269 -31.77 -24.52 6.72
N PHE A 270 -30.56 -24.29 6.24
CA PHE A 270 -30.32 -23.94 4.84
C PHE A 270 -29.56 -25.05 4.10
N VAL A 271 -29.95 -25.30 2.85
CA VAL A 271 -29.25 -26.20 1.93
C VAL A 271 -28.82 -25.45 0.68
N GLY A 272 -27.53 -25.52 0.35
CA GLY A 272 -27.01 -24.89 -0.86
C GLY A 272 -25.51 -24.71 -0.85
N VAL A 273 -24.97 -23.99 -1.82
CA VAL A 273 -23.53 -23.83 -2.06
C VAL A 273 -23.13 -22.39 -2.30
N SER A 274 -21.82 -22.12 -2.21
CA SER A 274 -21.17 -20.88 -2.62
C SER A 274 -21.79 -19.66 -1.94
N ARG A 275 -22.14 -18.62 -2.72
CA ARG A 275 -22.69 -17.36 -2.18
C ARG A 275 -23.95 -17.57 -1.33
N ALA A 276 -24.89 -18.42 -1.78
CA ALA A 276 -26.12 -18.64 -1.03
C ALA A 276 -25.88 -19.33 0.32
N ALA A 277 -24.93 -20.26 0.40
CA ALA A 277 -24.50 -20.84 1.67
C ALA A 277 -23.87 -19.79 2.60
N LEU A 278 -23.00 -18.93 2.08
CA LEU A 278 -22.38 -17.84 2.84
C LEU A 278 -23.41 -16.80 3.32
N GLU A 279 -24.44 -16.49 2.52
CA GLU A 279 -25.56 -15.62 2.91
C GLU A 279 -26.36 -16.23 4.08
N ALA A 280 -26.60 -17.54 4.04
CA ALA A 280 -27.26 -18.26 5.12
C ALA A 280 -26.40 -18.34 6.40
N MET A 281 -25.09 -18.58 6.23
CA MET A 281 -24.13 -18.53 7.34
C MET A 281 -24.09 -17.14 7.98
N ALA A 282 -24.14 -16.06 7.18
CA ALA A 282 -24.18 -14.68 7.67
C ALA A 282 -25.46 -14.41 8.49
N ALA A 283 -26.59 -14.99 8.08
CA ALA A 283 -27.85 -14.93 8.81
C ALA A 283 -27.89 -15.82 10.06
N GLY A 284 -26.78 -16.48 10.42
CA GLY A 284 -26.67 -17.33 11.60
C GLY A 284 -27.46 -18.65 11.48
N LYS A 285 -27.68 -19.14 10.27
CA LYS A 285 -28.37 -20.42 10.06
C LYS A 285 -27.40 -21.59 10.05
N PRO A 286 -27.79 -22.78 10.57
CA PRO A 286 -27.11 -24.02 10.23
C PRO A 286 -27.17 -24.26 8.74
N VAL A 287 -26.07 -24.72 8.12
CA VAL A 287 -25.95 -24.87 6.66
C VAL A 287 -25.47 -26.26 6.31
N ILE A 288 -26.20 -26.93 5.39
CA ILE A 288 -25.73 -28.11 4.68
C ILE A 288 -25.18 -27.66 3.32
N VAL A 289 -23.89 -27.83 3.10
CA VAL A 289 -23.21 -27.40 1.88
C VAL A 289 -23.29 -28.56 0.87
N SER A 290 -24.20 -28.41 -0.11
CA SER A 290 -24.53 -29.44 -1.09
C SER A 290 -24.93 -28.81 -2.43
N GLY A 291 -24.41 -29.34 -3.54
CA GLY A 291 -24.74 -28.90 -4.90
C GLY A 291 -24.20 -29.79 -5.99
N ASN A 292 -24.24 -29.32 -7.24
CA ASN A 292 -23.86 -30.08 -8.44
C ASN A 292 -22.36 -30.48 -8.47
N GLU A 293 -21.49 -29.74 -7.78
CA GLU A 293 -20.05 -30.02 -7.78
C GLU A 293 -19.61 -30.95 -6.64
N GLY A 294 -20.54 -31.34 -5.73
CA GLY A 294 -20.28 -32.28 -4.66
C GLY A 294 -21.02 -31.99 -3.36
N TYR A 295 -20.54 -32.60 -2.30
CA TYR A 295 -21.14 -32.61 -0.98
C TYR A 295 -20.09 -32.42 0.13
N ILE A 296 -20.27 -31.40 0.97
CA ILE A 296 -19.53 -31.22 2.22
C ILE A 296 -20.42 -31.60 3.42
N GLY A 297 -21.75 -31.47 3.26
CA GLY A 297 -22.74 -31.76 4.31
C GLY A 297 -22.86 -30.67 5.34
N LEU A 298 -23.34 -31.02 6.54
CA LEU A 298 -23.51 -30.06 7.64
C LEU A 298 -22.19 -29.36 7.95
N PHE A 299 -22.17 -28.02 7.80
CA PHE A 299 -20.98 -27.22 8.04
C PHE A 299 -20.67 -27.14 9.55
N ARG A 300 -19.46 -27.53 9.88
CA ARG A 300 -18.92 -27.55 11.23
C ARG A 300 -17.46 -27.08 11.20
N ARG A 301 -16.89 -26.84 12.38
CA ARG A 301 -15.53 -26.32 12.55
C ARG A 301 -14.48 -27.18 11.82
N GLU A 302 -14.61 -28.47 11.86
CA GLU A 302 -13.70 -29.46 11.24
C GLU A 302 -13.70 -29.38 9.70
N LYS A 303 -14.79 -28.89 9.13
CA LYS A 303 -14.97 -28.78 7.66
C LYS A 303 -14.55 -27.42 7.08
N LEU A 304 -14.09 -26.48 7.92
CA LEU A 304 -13.76 -25.12 7.50
C LEU A 304 -12.72 -25.10 6.36
N GLN A 305 -11.60 -25.80 6.54
CA GLN A 305 -10.53 -25.83 5.54
C GLN A 305 -11.00 -26.43 4.20
N LEU A 306 -11.78 -27.49 4.25
CA LEU A 306 -12.37 -28.13 3.07
C LEU A 306 -13.34 -27.20 2.37
N ALA A 307 -14.23 -26.53 3.10
CA ALA A 307 -15.18 -25.58 2.53
C ALA A 307 -14.50 -24.38 1.89
N GLN A 308 -13.48 -23.82 2.56
CA GLN A 308 -12.71 -22.69 2.05
C GLN A 308 -11.92 -23.03 0.79
N SER A 309 -11.33 -24.22 0.71
CA SER A 309 -10.53 -24.65 -0.47
C SER A 309 -11.34 -24.68 -1.75
N SER A 310 -12.65 -24.92 -1.68
CA SER A 310 -13.58 -24.94 -2.81
C SER A 310 -14.47 -23.69 -2.89
N ASN A 311 -14.23 -22.66 -2.06
CA ASN A 311 -15.11 -21.50 -1.92
C ASN A 311 -16.59 -21.89 -1.67
N PHE A 312 -16.81 -22.88 -0.82
CA PHE A 312 -18.13 -23.46 -0.50
C PHE A 312 -18.89 -24.01 -1.70
N CYS A 313 -18.19 -24.35 -2.80
CA CYS A 313 -18.80 -24.95 -4.03
C CYS A 313 -18.80 -26.48 -4.02
N CYS A 314 -18.12 -27.13 -3.06
CA CYS A 314 -17.93 -28.58 -2.98
C CYS A 314 -17.09 -29.20 -4.11
N ARG A 315 -16.36 -28.40 -4.89
CA ARG A 315 -15.53 -28.93 -5.99
C ARG A 315 -14.46 -29.87 -5.45
N GLY A 316 -14.41 -31.10 -5.99
CA GLY A 316 -13.46 -32.11 -5.57
C GLY A 316 -13.85 -32.88 -4.29
N CYS A 317 -15.03 -32.61 -3.73
CA CYS A 317 -15.62 -33.38 -2.64
C CYS A 317 -16.39 -34.61 -3.16
N GLU A 318 -16.93 -35.41 -2.26
CA GLU A 318 -17.80 -36.55 -2.61
C GLU A 318 -19.06 -36.11 -3.38
N GLU A 319 -19.67 -36.99 -4.14
CA GLU A 319 -20.89 -36.70 -4.88
C GLU A 319 -22.08 -36.46 -3.91
N SER A 320 -22.90 -35.46 -4.23
CA SER A 320 -24.13 -35.22 -3.46
C SER A 320 -25.18 -36.27 -3.82
N THR A 321 -25.66 -36.99 -2.79
CA THR A 321 -26.73 -37.97 -2.93
C THR A 321 -27.95 -37.62 -2.07
N GLU A 322 -29.14 -38.16 -2.44
CA GLU A 322 -30.37 -38.01 -1.68
C GLU A 322 -30.23 -38.55 -0.25
N GLU A 323 -29.49 -39.65 -0.07
CA GLU A 323 -29.27 -40.33 1.22
C GLU A 323 -28.46 -39.44 2.17
N LEU A 324 -27.35 -38.85 1.69
CA LEU A 324 -26.51 -37.95 2.48
C LEU A 324 -27.31 -36.72 2.90
N LEU A 325 -28.03 -36.12 1.95
CA LEU A 325 -28.83 -34.94 2.23
C LEU A 325 -29.95 -35.23 3.23
N TYR A 326 -30.66 -36.36 3.07
CA TYR A 326 -31.71 -36.82 3.99
C TYR A 326 -31.16 -37.04 5.39
N ALA A 327 -30.01 -37.72 5.50
CA ALA A 327 -29.39 -38.02 6.79
C ALA A 327 -29.00 -36.73 7.54
N ASP A 328 -28.35 -35.78 6.89
CA ASP A 328 -27.96 -34.52 7.53
C ASP A 328 -29.16 -33.66 7.92
N ILE A 329 -30.21 -33.57 7.08
CA ILE A 329 -31.42 -32.80 7.44
C ILE A 329 -32.11 -33.42 8.66
N THR A 330 -32.29 -34.75 8.70
CA THR A 330 -32.93 -35.44 9.83
C THR A 330 -32.09 -35.33 11.07
N HIS A 331 -30.77 -35.44 10.98
CA HIS A 331 -29.86 -35.21 12.09
C HIS A 331 -30.02 -33.80 12.69
N VAL A 332 -30.00 -32.74 11.84
CA VAL A 332 -30.14 -31.35 12.34
C VAL A 332 -31.49 -31.08 12.99
N LEU A 333 -32.58 -31.58 12.39
CA LEU A 333 -33.93 -31.21 12.83
C LEU A 333 -34.45 -32.10 13.97
N ASN A 334 -34.00 -33.36 14.09
CA ASN A 334 -34.48 -34.29 15.12
C ASN A 334 -33.50 -34.52 16.27
N GLU A 335 -32.18 -34.47 15.99
CA GLU A 335 -31.19 -34.90 17.00
C GLU A 335 -30.48 -33.72 17.65
N LEU A 336 -30.29 -32.59 16.94
CA LEU A 336 -29.64 -31.41 17.52
C LEU A 336 -30.65 -30.58 18.32
N SER A 337 -30.26 -30.23 19.55
CA SER A 337 -30.98 -29.26 20.38
C SER A 337 -30.98 -27.86 19.72
N GLU A 338 -31.88 -27.00 20.16
CA GLU A 338 -31.93 -25.61 19.71
C GLU A 338 -30.59 -24.88 19.96
N ASN A 339 -29.98 -25.08 21.14
CA ASN A 339 -28.68 -24.48 21.48
C ASN A 339 -27.58 -24.93 20.53
N GLU A 340 -27.50 -26.19 20.16
CA GLU A 340 -26.49 -26.72 19.24
C GLU A 340 -26.69 -26.12 17.82
N ARG A 341 -27.93 -25.94 17.37
CA ARG A 341 -28.22 -25.25 16.08
C ARG A 341 -27.82 -23.79 16.12
N VAL A 342 -28.09 -23.09 17.23
CA VAL A 342 -27.68 -21.69 17.43
C VAL A 342 -26.15 -21.59 17.47
N ASP A 343 -25.44 -22.51 18.12
CA ASP A 343 -23.97 -22.53 18.15
C ASP A 343 -23.38 -22.75 16.76
N LEU A 344 -23.94 -23.68 15.98
CA LEU A 344 -23.54 -23.89 14.58
C LEU A 344 -23.75 -22.64 13.73
N GLY A 345 -24.90 -21.99 13.87
CA GLY A 345 -25.21 -20.75 13.16
C GLY A 345 -24.30 -19.60 13.56
N SER A 346 -24.05 -19.43 14.86
CA SER A 346 -23.17 -18.41 15.40
C SER A 346 -21.73 -18.59 14.93
N TYR A 347 -21.22 -19.83 14.94
CA TYR A 347 -19.91 -20.15 14.37
C TYR A 347 -19.86 -19.84 12.88
N SER A 348 -20.85 -20.28 12.12
CA SER A 348 -20.95 -20.00 10.69
C SER A 348 -20.91 -18.49 10.39
N ARG A 349 -21.69 -17.70 11.15
CA ARG A 349 -21.69 -16.23 11.04
C ARG A 349 -20.31 -15.63 11.34
N SER A 350 -19.62 -16.11 12.38
CA SER A 350 -18.29 -15.59 12.73
C SER A 350 -17.29 -15.76 11.57
N ILE A 351 -17.32 -16.89 10.88
CA ILE A 351 -16.50 -17.18 9.70
C ILE A 351 -16.81 -16.20 8.55
N VAL A 352 -18.09 -15.90 8.31
CA VAL A 352 -18.45 -14.95 7.25
C VAL A 352 -18.05 -13.53 7.62
N ALA A 353 -18.30 -13.09 8.84
CA ALA A 353 -17.93 -11.75 9.30
C ALA A 353 -16.42 -11.51 9.21
N GLU A 354 -15.61 -12.50 9.57
CA GLU A 354 -14.15 -12.39 9.55
C GLU A 354 -13.56 -12.52 8.14
N HIS A 355 -14.06 -13.49 7.34
CA HIS A 355 -13.37 -13.89 6.12
C HIS A 355 -14.11 -13.58 4.83
N TYR A 356 -15.41 -13.29 4.87
CA TYR A 356 -16.25 -13.15 3.67
C TYR A 356 -17.14 -11.89 3.68
N SER A 357 -16.86 -10.90 4.53
CA SER A 357 -17.65 -9.68 4.60
C SER A 357 -17.40 -8.71 3.42
N VAL A 358 -18.38 -7.85 3.12
CA VAL A 358 -18.22 -6.80 2.09
C VAL A 358 -17.14 -5.79 2.45
N GLU A 359 -16.88 -5.55 3.75
CA GLU A 359 -15.82 -4.70 4.25
C GLU A 359 -14.45 -5.27 3.87
N ARG A 360 -14.25 -6.58 4.01
CA ARG A 360 -13.02 -7.24 3.55
C ARG A 360 -12.87 -7.12 2.03
N MET A 361 -13.93 -7.42 1.29
CA MET A 361 -13.93 -7.29 -0.17
C MET A 361 -13.56 -5.86 -0.61
N ALA A 362 -14.10 -4.84 0.04
CA ALA A 362 -13.78 -3.45 -0.24
C ALA A 362 -12.32 -3.13 0.09
N ARG A 363 -11.80 -3.56 1.24
CA ARG A 363 -10.37 -3.40 1.60
C ARG A 363 -9.44 -4.04 0.58
N ASP A 364 -9.75 -5.25 0.10
CA ASP A 364 -8.97 -5.95 -0.93
C ASP A 364 -8.98 -5.16 -2.25
N ALA A 365 -10.15 -4.65 -2.65
CA ALA A 365 -10.29 -3.82 -3.84
C ALA A 365 -9.53 -2.48 -3.69
N GLU A 366 -9.63 -1.83 -2.54
CA GLU A 366 -8.87 -0.61 -2.25
C GLU A 366 -7.36 -0.84 -2.30
N ALA A 367 -6.87 -1.97 -1.80
CA ALA A 367 -5.45 -2.31 -1.88
C ALA A 367 -5.00 -2.42 -3.35
N ALA A 368 -5.81 -3.04 -4.21
CA ALA A 368 -5.56 -3.10 -5.65
C ALA A 368 -5.60 -1.70 -6.29
N TYR A 369 -6.55 -0.85 -5.91
CA TYR A 369 -6.63 0.53 -6.40
C TYR A 369 -5.42 1.36 -5.96
N ARG A 370 -5.02 1.29 -4.70
CA ARG A 370 -3.83 1.98 -4.18
C ARG A 370 -2.58 1.57 -4.94
N ALA A 371 -2.41 0.28 -5.23
CA ALA A 371 -1.25 -0.22 -5.98
C ALA A 371 -1.20 0.33 -7.42
N VAL A 372 -2.34 0.41 -8.12
CA VAL A 372 -2.40 0.98 -9.48
C VAL A 372 -2.22 2.50 -9.44
N LEU A 373 -2.83 3.19 -8.49
CA LEU A 373 -2.64 4.64 -8.29
C LEU A 373 -1.19 4.98 -7.99
N ALA A 374 -0.53 4.17 -7.16
CA ALA A 374 0.90 4.31 -6.86
C ALA A 374 1.74 4.20 -8.14
N ALA A 375 1.49 3.19 -8.98
CA ALA A 375 2.20 3.02 -10.26
C ALA A 375 2.03 4.21 -11.24
N HIS A 376 0.91 4.94 -11.13
CA HIS A 376 0.67 6.18 -11.88
C HIS A 376 1.20 7.43 -11.17
N THR A 377 1.66 7.31 -9.93
CA THR A 377 2.21 8.42 -9.17
C THR A 377 3.66 8.66 -9.55
N ARG A 378 3.99 9.92 -9.84
CA ARG A 378 5.33 10.34 -10.20
C ARG A 378 5.78 11.46 -9.29
N ILE A 379 6.80 11.22 -8.50
CA ILE A 379 7.33 12.16 -7.50
C ILE A 379 8.62 12.74 -8.04
N VAL A 380 8.69 14.09 -8.17
CA VAL A 380 9.93 14.76 -8.53
C VAL A 380 10.66 15.20 -7.29
N LEU A 381 11.90 14.69 -7.13
CA LEU A 381 12.78 14.98 -6.01
C LEU A 381 13.81 16.05 -6.43
N SER A 382 13.86 17.14 -5.67
CA SER A 382 14.83 18.22 -5.87
C SER A 382 15.76 18.32 -4.67
N GLY A 383 17.06 18.18 -4.90
CA GLY A 383 18.10 18.23 -3.87
C GLY A 383 19.46 18.59 -4.48
N TYR A 384 20.53 18.47 -3.70
CA TYR A 384 21.91 18.68 -4.17
C TYR A 384 22.50 17.39 -4.77
N TYR A 385 21.73 16.73 -5.65
CA TYR A 385 22.00 15.41 -6.19
C TYR A 385 22.99 15.41 -7.37
N GLY A 386 23.88 14.41 -7.39
CA GLY A 386 24.89 14.21 -8.44
C GLY A 386 26.06 15.19 -8.38
N PHE A 387 26.30 15.81 -7.24
CA PHE A 387 27.49 16.64 -6.98
C PHE A 387 28.62 15.89 -6.29
N ARG A 388 28.45 14.58 -6.07
CA ARG A 388 29.35 13.74 -5.31
C ARG A 388 29.53 14.25 -3.87
N ASN A 389 28.44 14.45 -3.18
CA ASN A 389 28.37 14.68 -1.76
C ASN A 389 27.64 13.50 -1.13
N LEU A 390 28.36 12.62 -0.42
CA LEU A 390 27.80 11.39 0.15
C LEU A 390 26.61 11.65 1.07
N GLY A 391 26.60 12.79 1.77
CA GLY A 391 25.45 13.16 2.61
C GLY A 391 24.18 13.42 1.82
N ASP A 392 24.26 14.21 0.73
CA ASP A 392 23.09 14.50 -0.11
C ASP A 392 22.64 13.25 -0.88
N ASP A 393 23.56 12.38 -1.28
CA ASP A 393 23.26 11.12 -1.94
C ASP A 393 22.64 10.12 -0.94
N ALA A 394 23.05 10.14 0.33
CA ALA A 394 22.40 9.37 1.42
C ALA A 394 20.97 9.87 1.70
N ILE A 395 20.74 11.19 1.69
CA ILE A 395 19.38 11.74 1.77
C ILE A 395 18.52 11.20 0.61
N LEU A 396 19.06 11.14 -0.61
CA LEU A 396 18.30 10.61 -1.75
C LEU A 396 17.97 9.12 -1.58
N LEU A 397 18.92 8.32 -1.06
CA LEU A 397 18.69 6.90 -0.77
C LEU A 397 17.63 6.73 0.32
N ALA A 398 17.75 7.46 1.42
CA ALA A 398 16.75 7.43 2.50
C ALA A 398 15.35 7.84 2.02
N LEU A 399 15.25 8.91 1.21
CA LEU A 399 13.99 9.31 0.60
C LEU A 399 13.43 8.21 -0.32
N ARG A 400 14.28 7.60 -1.15
CA ARG A 400 13.86 6.50 -2.04
C ARG A 400 13.23 5.38 -1.23
N ASP A 401 13.96 4.86 -0.25
CA ASP A 401 13.54 3.68 0.52
C ASP A 401 12.22 3.98 1.26
N ARG A 402 12.13 5.15 1.89
CA ARG A 402 10.93 5.55 2.63
C ARG A 402 9.73 5.83 1.72
N LEU A 403 9.94 6.49 0.60
CA LEU A 403 8.85 6.76 -0.35
C LEU A 403 8.40 5.51 -1.11
N GLU A 404 9.32 4.56 -1.37
CA GLU A 404 8.96 3.25 -1.94
C GLU A 404 8.17 2.40 -0.94
N GLU A 405 8.51 2.46 0.36
CA GLU A 405 7.75 1.79 1.41
C GLU A 405 6.35 2.41 1.59
N ALA A 406 6.28 3.73 1.62
CA ALA A 406 5.02 4.47 1.78
C ALA A 406 4.08 4.36 0.56
N LEU A 407 4.64 4.28 -0.64
CA LEU A 407 3.90 4.26 -1.90
C LEU A 407 4.56 3.31 -2.92
N PRO A 408 4.43 1.99 -2.70
CA PRO A 408 5.08 0.98 -3.54
C PRO A 408 4.69 1.11 -5.01
N GLY A 409 5.71 1.18 -5.89
CA GLY A 409 5.51 1.32 -7.34
C GLY A 409 5.45 2.76 -7.86
N ALA A 410 5.53 3.78 -7.00
CA ALA A 410 5.63 5.17 -7.44
C ALA A 410 6.96 5.46 -8.16
N ALA A 411 6.90 6.21 -9.26
CA ALA A 411 8.10 6.59 -10.00
C ALA A 411 8.79 7.80 -9.34
N LEU A 412 9.99 7.60 -8.79
CA LEU A 412 10.82 8.65 -8.22
C LEU A 412 11.74 9.23 -9.27
N VAL A 413 11.74 10.57 -9.46
CA VAL A 413 12.54 11.28 -10.47
C VAL A 413 13.42 12.33 -9.81
N ALA A 414 14.70 12.05 -9.62
CA ALA A 414 15.66 12.99 -9.06
C ALA A 414 16.11 14.02 -10.09
N LEU A 415 16.12 15.30 -9.73
CA LEU A 415 16.76 16.35 -10.50
C LEU A 415 18.25 16.38 -10.19
N SER A 416 19.07 15.78 -11.04
CA SER A 416 20.49 15.54 -10.80
C SER A 416 21.43 16.26 -11.78
N ARG A 417 22.64 16.60 -11.31
CA ARG A 417 23.73 17.09 -12.15
C ARG A 417 24.27 15.98 -13.08
N ARG A 418 24.26 14.71 -12.58
CA ARG A 418 24.77 13.53 -13.28
C ARG A 418 23.69 12.42 -13.34
N PRO A 419 22.67 12.59 -14.20
CA PRO A 419 21.51 11.70 -14.18
C PRO A 419 21.83 10.22 -14.40
N LYS A 420 22.86 9.91 -15.19
CA LYS A 420 23.27 8.51 -15.46
C LYS A 420 23.91 7.87 -14.22
N GLU A 421 24.75 8.62 -13.51
CA GLU A 421 25.37 8.15 -12.26
C GLU A 421 24.30 7.96 -11.19
N THR A 422 23.44 8.96 -10.97
CA THR A 422 22.35 8.89 -9.98
C THR A 422 21.40 7.71 -10.21
N ARG A 423 21.05 7.40 -11.47
CA ARG A 423 20.25 6.20 -11.77
C ARG A 423 20.95 4.90 -11.35
N ARG A 424 22.25 4.79 -11.65
CA ARG A 424 23.02 3.58 -11.36
C ARG A 424 23.26 3.41 -9.86
N GLU A 425 23.56 4.51 -9.16
CA GLU A 425 24.01 4.50 -7.76
C GLU A 425 22.84 4.54 -6.79
N CYS A 426 21.77 5.29 -7.12
CA CYS A 426 20.61 5.45 -6.23
C CYS A 426 19.36 4.67 -6.67
N GLY A 427 19.35 4.01 -7.83
CA GLY A 427 18.20 3.22 -8.29
C GLY A 427 16.96 4.01 -8.71
N VAL A 428 17.01 5.36 -8.72
CA VAL A 428 15.87 6.22 -9.07
C VAL A 428 15.96 6.75 -10.50
N GLU A 429 14.84 7.06 -11.15
CA GLU A 429 14.88 7.82 -12.39
C GLU A 429 15.55 9.18 -12.15
N ALA A 430 16.23 9.71 -13.15
CA ALA A 430 16.86 11.02 -13.00
C ALA A 430 16.76 11.88 -14.25
N ALA A 431 16.54 13.18 -14.06
CA ALA A 431 16.52 14.20 -15.09
C ALA A 431 17.65 15.24 -14.86
N GLY A 432 18.20 15.76 -15.96
CA GLY A 432 19.28 16.74 -15.88
C GLY A 432 18.83 18.08 -15.32
N ARG A 433 19.30 18.45 -14.12
CA ARG A 433 18.91 19.68 -13.41
C ARG A 433 19.24 20.99 -14.16
N PHE A 434 20.25 20.98 -15.02
CA PHE A 434 20.64 22.13 -15.86
C PHE A 434 20.02 22.10 -17.24
N ARG A 435 19.04 21.23 -17.52
CA ARG A 435 18.28 21.14 -18.75
C ARG A 435 16.86 21.69 -18.54
N PRO A 436 16.57 22.98 -18.78
CA PRO A 436 15.31 23.62 -18.42
C PRO A 436 14.07 22.90 -18.97
N PHE A 437 14.13 22.43 -20.21
CA PHE A 437 13.02 21.69 -20.82
C PHE A 437 12.78 20.31 -20.16
N ALA A 438 13.85 19.59 -19.76
CA ALA A 438 13.75 18.32 -19.07
C ALA A 438 13.15 18.51 -17.67
N VAL A 439 13.62 19.51 -16.93
CA VAL A 439 13.09 19.88 -15.61
C VAL A 439 11.61 20.26 -15.71
N ARG A 440 11.25 21.17 -16.64
CA ARG A 440 9.86 21.58 -16.84
C ARG A 440 8.96 20.39 -17.22
N ARG A 441 9.45 19.48 -18.08
CA ARG A 441 8.72 18.26 -18.46
C ARG A 441 8.53 17.32 -17.28
N ALA A 442 9.57 17.12 -16.44
CA ALA A 442 9.49 16.30 -15.25
C ALA A 442 8.43 16.83 -14.27
N ILE A 443 8.51 18.14 -13.91
CA ILE A 443 7.57 18.78 -12.99
C ILE A 443 6.13 18.76 -13.55
N ARG A 444 5.93 19.02 -14.84
CA ARG A 444 4.59 18.98 -15.44
C ARG A 444 3.94 17.61 -15.35
N ARG A 445 4.74 16.54 -15.45
CA ARG A 445 4.28 15.15 -15.38
C ARG A 445 4.22 14.61 -13.95
N ALA A 446 4.73 15.35 -12.98
CA ALA A 446 4.72 14.94 -11.59
C ALA A 446 3.30 14.92 -11.02
N SER A 447 3.05 14.01 -10.10
CA SER A 447 1.92 14.03 -9.18
C SER A 447 2.21 14.96 -8.01
N CYS A 448 3.47 14.97 -7.51
CA CYS A 448 3.94 15.79 -6.42
C CYS A 448 5.39 16.24 -6.66
N PHE A 449 5.77 17.41 -6.11
CA PHE A 449 7.14 17.92 -6.10
C PHE A 449 7.65 17.97 -4.66
N VAL A 450 8.77 17.30 -4.41
CA VAL A 450 9.42 17.24 -3.10
C VAL A 450 10.75 17.99 -3.15
N SER A 451 10.88 19.02 -2.31
CA SER A 451 12.17 19.62 -1.96
C SER A 451 12.80 18.74 -0.90
N GLY A 452 13.70 17.85 -1.32
CA GLY A 452 14.17 16.73 -0.50
C GLY A 452 15.44 17.04 0.26
N GLY A 453 15.34 17.18 1.57
CA GLY A 453 16.44 17.21 2.53
C GLY A 453 17.57 18.22 2.32
N GLY A 454 18.43 18.31 3.30
CA GLY A 454 19.60 19.17 3.23
C GLY A 454 19.32 20.68 3.37
N SER A 455 20.38 21.52 3.43
CA SER A 455 20.26 22.97 3.53
C SER A 455 20.17 23.61 2.14
N LEU A 456 19.04 23.43 1.45
CA LEU A 456 18.85 23.91 0.08
C LEU A 456 18.45 25.41 0.03
N LEU A 457 17.75 25.89 1.05
CA LEU A 457 17.19 27.23 1.14
C LEU A 457 18.12 28.13 1.98
N GLN A 458 19.29 28.45 1.40
CA GLN A 458 20.31 29.32 1.99
C GLN A 458 21.02 30.12 0.86
N ASP A 459 21.56 31.28 1.18
CA ASP A 459 22.29 32.15 0.23
C ASP A 459 23.74 32.42 0.62
N HIS A 460 24.18 31.91 1.79
CA HIS A 460 25.56 32.01 2.26
C HIS A 460 26.58 31.47 1.24
N THR A 461 26.32 30.28 0.67
CA THR A 461 27.24 29.71 -0.35
C THR A 461 26.94 30.23 -1.75
N SER A 462 25.68 30.50 -2.10
CA SER A 462 25.31 30.99 -3.45
C SER A 462 23.85 31.47 -3.54
N ALA A 463 23.68 32.76 -3.80
CA ALA A 463 22.37 33.33 -4.12
C ALA A 463 21.74 32.75 -5.39
N ARG A 464 22.57 32.24 -6.36
CA ARG A 464 22.09 31.55 -7.57
C ARG A 464 21.47 30.19 -7.22
N SER A 465 22.02 29.48 -6.23
CA SER A 465 21.49 28.21 -5.74
C SER A 465 20.10 28.41 -5.12
N LEU A 466 19.96 29.40 -4.24
CA LEU A 466 18.65 29.74 -3.66
C LEU A 466 17.63 30.14 -4.74
N LEU A 467 18.02 30.93 -5.72
CA LEU A 467 17.15 31.28 -6.86
C LEU A 467 16.70 30.05 -7.63
N TYR A 468 17.58 29.08 -7.86
CA TYR A 468 17.26 27.84 -8.56
C TYR A 468 16.17 27.06 -7.82
N TYR A 469 16.38 26.73 -6.53
CA TYR A 469 15.43 25.94 -5.76
C TYR A 469 14.06 26.63 -5.61
N THR A 470 14.05 27.91 -5.30
CA THR A 470 12.79 28.67 -5.19
C THR A 470 12.04 28.80 -6.52
N THR A 471 12.78 28.79 -7.66
CA THR A 471 12.18 28.78 -9.00
C THR A 471 11.53 27.43 -9.31
N LEU A 472 12.10 26.32 -8.88
CA LEU A 472 11.50 25.00 -9.05
C LEU A 472 10.17 24.87 -8.28
N ILE A 473 10.16 25.30 -7.01
CA ILE A 473 8.95 25.34 -6.17
C ILE A 473 7.84 26.16 -6.85
N ARG A 474 8.17 27.37 -7.29
CA ARG A 474 7.24 28.24 -8.02
C ARG A 474 6.75 27.60 -9.33
N THR A 475 7.62 26.88 -10.04
CA THR A 475 7.27 26.17 -11.28
C THR A 475 6.30 25.03 -10.99
N ALA A 476 6.51 24.26 -9.93
CA ALA A 476 5.61 23.21 -9.51
C ALA A 476 4.21 23.77 -9.18
N LYS A 477 4.14 24.83 -8.40
CA LYS A 477 2.87 25.50 -8.07
C LYS A 477 2.16 26.07 -9.30
N ARG A 478 2.89 26.65 -10.27
CA ARG A 478 2.30 27.09 -11.55
C ARG A 478 1.69 25.97 -12.37
N PHE A 479 2.19 24.75 -12.23
CA PHE A 479 1.60 23.55 -12.84
C PHE A 479 0.52 22.90 -11.96
N GLY A 480 0.12 23.54 -10.87
CA GLY A 480 -0.90 23.02 -9.93
C GLY A 480 -0.44 21.76 -9.19
N LYS A 481 0.89 21.59 -9.00
CA LYS A 481 1.41 20.41 -8.31
C LYS A 481 1.51 20.67 -6.82
N PRO A 482 1.12 19.68 -5.97
CA PRO A 482 1.44 19.71 -4.55
C PRO A 482 2.96 19.82 -4.33
N VAL A 483 3.37 20.60 -3.32
CA VAL A 483 4.77 20.85 -2.99
C VAL A 483 5.01 20.54 -1.53
N MET A 484 5.97 19.66 -1.26
CA MET A 484 6.45 19.37 0.08
C MET A 484 7.90 19.78 0.26
N PHE A 485 8.22 20.38 1.43
CA PHE A 485 9.56 20.43 1.94
C PHE A 485 9.74 19.21 2.84
N TYR A 486 10.70 18.36 2.51
CA TYR A 486 10.92 17.09 3.23
C TYR A 486 12.20 17.18 4.04
N ALA A 487 12.10 17.31 5.35
CA ALA A 487 13.21 17.46 6.29
C ALA A 487 14.24 18.52 5.86
N ASN A 488 13.78 19.68 5.37
CA ASN A 488 14.69 20.73 4.92
C ASN A 488 15.36 21.44 6.11
N GLY A 489 16.67 21.67 5.99
CA GLY A 489 17.36 22.66 6.80
C GLY A 489 17.23 24.03 6.16
N ILE A 490 16.96 25.06 6.95
CA ILE A 490 16.77 26.45 6.50
C ILE A 490 17.95 27.31 6.94
N GLY A 491 18.53 28.04 5.97
CA GLY A 491 19.56 29.02 6.24
C GLY A 491 21.00 28.47 6.38
N PRO A 492 21.96 29.36 6.70
CA PRO A 492 21.77 30.81 6.91
C PRO A 492 21.30 31.55 5.64
N VAL A 493 20.37 32.53 5.85
CA VAL A 493 19.87 33.42 4.79
C VAL A 493 20.21 34.86 5.14
N GLU A 494 21.27 35.38 4.54
CA GLU A 494 21.91 36.64 4.93
C GLU A 494 21.26 37.86 4.27
N THR A 495 20.85 37.71 2.99
CA THR A 495 20.32 38.83 2.24
C THR A 495 18.82 39.04 2.45
N ALA A 496 18.37 40.31 2.48
CA ALA A 496 16.94 40.63 2.56
C ALA A 496 16.12 40.00 1.39
N ARG A 497 16.71 39.99 0.19
CA ARG A 497 16.12 39.37 -1.00
C ARG A 497 16.07 37.85 -0.88
N GLY A 498 17.06 37.23 -0.22
CA GLY A 498 17.07 35.81 0.10
C GLY A 498 15.92 35.46 1.05
N ARG A 499 15.80 36.20 2.16
CA ARG A 499 14.72 36.02 3.14
C ARG A 499 13.33 36.10 2.51
N GLU A 500 13.10 37.10 1.65
CA GLU A 500 11.82 37.23 0.95
C GLU A 500 11.54 36.04 0.01
N ARG A 501 12.54 35.52 -0.67
CA ARG A 501 12.40 34.34 -1.55
C ARG A 501 12.09 33.06 -0.78
N VAL A 502 12.78 32.85 0.37
CA VAL A 502 12.52 31.70 1.26
C VAL A 502 11.12 31.79 1.82
N ARG A 503 10.73 32.97 2.35
CA ARG A 503 9.38 33.22 2.85
C ARG A 503 8.32 32.90 1.80
N ALA A 504 8.46 33.46 0.58
CA ALA A 504 7.50 33.22 -0.50
C ALA A 504 7.45 31.72 -0.94
N ALA A 505 8.57 31.00 -0.88
CA ALA A 505 8.61 29.58 -1.21
C ALA A 505 7.92 28.72 -0.12
N ALA A 506 8.16 29.04 1.16
CA ALA A 506 7.55 28.36 2.28
C ALA A 506 6.02 28.59 2.35
N GLU A 507 5.54 29.80 2.06
CA GLU A 507 4.10 30.10 1.96
C GLU A 507 3.41 29.35 0.80
N MET A 508 4.14 29.02 -0.27
CA MET A 508 3.60 28.25 -1.38
C MET A 508 3.58 26.75 -1.12
N ALA A 509 4.36 26.24 -0.17
CA ALA A 509 4.41 24.81 0.14
C ALA A 509 3.11 24.33 0.78
N ASP A 510 2.65 23.15 0.38
CA ASP A 510 1.44 22.53 0.92
C ASP A 510 1.70 21.84 2.26
N VAL A 511 2.93 21.31 2.45
CA VAL A 511 3.42 20.67 3.67
C VAL A 511 4.90 20.99 3.83
N ILE A 512 5.32 21.29 5.05
CA ILE A 512 6.73 21.53 5.38
C ILE A 512 7.12 20.64 6.55
N THR A 513 8.12 19.78 6.35
CA THR A 513 8.84 19.16 7.45
C THR A 513 10.27 19.72 7.49
N LEU A 514 10.75 19.98 8.69
CA LEU A 514 12.08 20.54 8.96
C LEU A 514 12.86 19.57 9.82
N ARG A 515 14.18 19.51 9.59
CA ARG A 515 15.03 18.53 10.31
C ARG A 515 15.44 18.97 11.71
N ASP A 516 15.31 20.28 12.05
CA ASP A 516 15.73 20.87 13.31
C ASP A 516 14.88 22.10 13.67
N GLU A 517 14.89 22.46 14.98
CA GLU A 517 14.17 23.62 15.51
C GLU A 517 14.75 24.94 15.00
N ASP A 518 16.07 25.01 14.80
CA ASP A 518 16.74 26.23 14.28
C ASP A 518 16.17 26.61 12.92
N SER A 519 15.82 25.63 12.10
CA SER A 519 15.15 25.83 10.79
C SER A 519 13.72 26.40 10.95
N LEU A 520 12.99 25.99 11.98
CA LEU A 520 11.68 26.53 12.29
C LEU A 520 11.80 27.98 12.74
N ASP A 521 12.71 28.26 13.66
CA ASP A 521 12.97 29.62 14.17
C ASP A 521 13.39 30.56 13.03
N ALA A 522 14.25 30.07 12.11
CA ALA A 522 14.65 30.84 10.93
C ALA A 522 13.44 31.19 10.03
N LEU A 523 12.52 30.25 9.78
CA LEU A 523 11.31 30.53 8.98
C LEU A 523 10.37 31.51 9.71
N ARG A 524 10.18 31.36 11.01
CA ARG A 524 9.37 32.28 11.80
C ARG A 524 9.96 33.68 11.86
N ALA A 525 11.28 33.82 12.02
CA ALA A 525 11.99 35.08 11.94
C ALA A 525 11.88 35.80 10.58
N MET A 526 11.71 35.02 9.49
CA MET A 526 11.43 35.56 8.15
C MET A 526 9.93 35.91 7.94
N GLY A 527 9.07 35.73 8.95
CA GLY A 527 7.65 36.02 8.88
C GLY A 527 6.80 35.00 8.09
N VAL A 528 7.22 33.74 8.04
CA VAL A 528 6.43 32.66 7.45
C VAL A 528 5.22 32.35 8.35
N LYS A 529 4.02 32.38 7.76
CA LYS A 529 2.73 32.14 8.45
C LYS A 529 2.15 30.76 8.16
N ASN A 530 2.76 29.98 7.28
CA ASN A 530 2.30 28.61 6.95
C ASN A 530 2.15 27.81 8.25
N GLU A 531 0.94 27.26 8.49
CA GLU A 531 0.61 26.49 9.70
C GLU A 531 0.98 25.02 9.59
N ARG A 532 1.25 24.51 8.36
CA ARG A 532 1.58 23.12 8.10
C ARG A 532 3.07 22.88 8.14
N ILE A 533 3.68 23.25 9.26
CA ILE A 533 5.12 23.05 9.51
C ILE A 533 5.25 22.11 10.70
N THR A 534 6.02 21.05 10.53
CA THR A 534 6.36 20.08 11.58
C THR A 534 7.88 19.93 11.64
N VAL A 535 8.44 19.92 12.85
CA VAL A 535 9.85 19.59 13.05
C VAL A 535 9.97 18.09 13.21
N THR A 536 10.79 17.50 12.36
CA THR A 536 11.08 16.07 12.30
C THR A 536 12.58 15.84 12.55
N ALA A 537 13.21 14.94 11.79
CA ALA A 537 14.65 14.75 11.80
C ALA A 537 15.21 14.56 10.39
N ASP A 538 16.55 14.56 10.27
CA ASP A 538 17.23 14.29 9.01
C ASP A 538 16.89 12.88 8.53
N PRO A 539 16.45 12.67 7.27
CA PRO A 539 16.01 11.36 6.77
C PRO A 539 17.11 10.30 6.82
N VAL A 540 18.37 10.68 6.88
CA VAL A 540 19.51 9.74 6.97
C VAL A 540 19.47 8.93 8.27
N PHE A 541 18.84 9.42 9.35
CA PHE A 541 18.62 8.62 10.56
C PHE A 541 17.76 7.36 10.32
N ALA A 542 16.93 7.36 9.29
CA ALA A 542 16.16 6.18 8.91
C ALA A 542 16.99 5.09 8.18
N MET A 543 18.20 5.40 7.77
CA MET A 543 19.09 4.41 7.14
C MET A 543 19.56 3.37 8.17
N PRO A 544 19.80 2.11 7.73
CA PRO A 544 20.42 1.11 8.58
C PRO A 544 21.85 1.53 8.91
N GLY A 545 22.36 1.12 10.08
CA GLY A 545 23.78 1.21 10.41
C GLY A 545 24.64 0.38 9.44
N GLY A 546 25.92 0.71 9.35
CA GLY A 546 26.87 -0.02 8.51
C GLY A 546 27.12 -1.46 9.01
N ASP A 547 27.54 -2.33 8.09
CA ASP A 547 27.95 -3.70 8.39
C ASP A 547 29.46 -3.74 8.77
N PRO A 548 29.82 -4.05 10.06
CA PRO A 548 31.21 -4.10 10.47
C PRO A 548 32.05 -5.16 9.75
N ALA A 549 31.42 -6.25 9.27
CA ALA A 549 32.17 -7.29 8.54
C ALA A 549 32.63 -6.77 7.17
N ARG A 550 31.72 -6.12 6.42
CA ARG A 550 32.08 -5.46 5.16
C ARG A 550 33.01 -4.29 5.36
N GLY A 551 32.82 -3.53 6.43
CA GLY A 551 33.70 -2.41 6.80
C GLY A 551 35.16 -2.85 7.05
N ARG A 552 35.39 -3.92 7.81
CA ARG A 552 36.73 -4.48 8.04
C ARG A 552 37.43 -4.86 6.73
N VAL A 553 36.73 -5.50 5.80
CA VAL A 553 37.27 -5.84 4.47
C VAL A 553 37.70 -4.57 3.70
N ARG A 554 36.86 -3.52 3.75
CA ARG A 554 37.16 -2.24 3.08
C ARG A 554 38.35 -1.51 3.72
N LEU A 555 38.44 -1.46 5.06
CA LEU A 555 39.56 -0.85 5.78
C LEU A 555 40.87 -1.61 5.54
N ALA A 556 40.84 -2.94 5.50
CA ALA A 556 42.00 -3.76 5.15
C ALA A 556 42.49 -3.48 3.72
N ALA A 557 41.56 -3.29 2.76
CA ALA A 557 41.92 -2.91 1.39
C ALA A 557 42.58 -1.52 1.29
N LEU A 558 42.33 -0.62 2.25
CA LEU A 558 43.05 0.66 2.38
C LEU A 558 44.44 0.52 3.05
N GLY A 559 44.75 -0.68 3.56
CA GLY A 559 46.02 -0.97 4.26
C GLY A 559 45.95 -0.68 5.76
N VAL A 560 44.76 -0.50 6.35
CA VAL A 560 44.59 -0.37 7.80
C VAL A 560 44.95 -1.70 8.47
N PRO A 561 45.90 -1.72 9.46
CA PRO A 561 46.29 -2.96 10.11
C PRO A 561 45.14 -3.64 10.87
N ALA A 562 45.05 -4.97 10.75
CA ALA A 562 44.09 -5.74 11.50
C ALA A 562 44.36 -5.68 13.01
N GLY A 563 43.29 -5.59 13.81
CA GLY A 563 43.37 -5.58 15.28
C GLY A 563 43.83 -4.27 15.92
N LYS A 564 44.17 -3.24 15.13
CA LYS A 564 44.45 -1.90 15.64
C LYS A 564 43.14 -1.12 15.83
N HIS A 565 43.04 -0.31 16.88
CA HIS A 565 41.97 0.66 17.04
C HIS A 565 41.93 1.62 15.86
N VAL A 566 40.72 2.11 15.49
CA VAL A 566 40.53 2.98 14.32
C VAL A 566 39.81 4.25 14.71
N LEU A 567 40.43 5.41 14.46
CA LEU A 567 39.77 6.72 14.56
C LEU A 567 39.40 7.25 13.16
N GLY A 568 38.12 7.55 12.95
CA GLY A 568 37.66 8.28 11.77
C GLY A 568 37.86 9.79 11.94
N VAL A 569 38.40 10.44 10.92
CA VAL A 569 38.55 11.92 10.90
C VAL A 569 37.94 12.49 9.64
N SER A 570 36.90 13.31 9.78
CA SER A 570 36.26 13.98 8.66
C SER A 570 36.49 15.48 8.72
N VAL A 571 37.28 15.98 7.78
CA VAL A 571 37.67 17.40 7.70
C VAL A 571 37.29 17.99 6.36
N ARG A 572 36.97 19.29 6.32
CA ARG A 572 36.70 20.04 5.09
C ARG A 572 37.40 21.38 5.07
N PHE A 573 37.71 21.90 3.89
CA PHE A 573 38.08 23.29 3.76
C PHE A 573 36.88 24.23 4.00
N ALA A 574 36.99 24.98 5.08
CA ALA A 574 36.09 26.07 5.46
C ALA A 574 36.94 27.15 6.15
N ALA A 575 36.33 28.29 6.49
CA ALA A 575 37.02 29.34 7.24
C ALA A 575 37.62 28.79 8.52
N GLY A 576 38.85 29.15 8.82
CA GLY A 576 39.63 28.65 9.96
C GLY A 576 40.46 27.38 9.73
N MET A 577 40.14 26.55 8.69
CA MET A 577 40.86 25.29 8.50
C MET A 577 42.36 25.48 8.18
N GLU A 578 42.72 26.46 7.32
CA GLU A 578 44.10 26.69 6.93
C GLU A 578 45.00 27.05 8.11
N ALA A 579 44.49 27.84 9.06
CA ALA A 579 45.20 28.24 10.28
C ALA A 579 45.42 27.05 11.23
N ASN A 580 44.50 26.08 11.23
CA ASN A 580 44.49 24.99 12.22
C ASN A 580 44.95 23.64 11.66
N VAL A 581 45.46 23.57 10.41
CA VAL A 581 45.98 22.32 9.81
C VAL A 581 47.07 21.71 10.68
N ALA A 582 47.97 22.52 11.31
CA ALA A 582 49.00 22.05 12.19
C ALA A 582 48.48 21.41 13.48
N GLU A 583 47.43 22.00 14.07
CA GLU A 583 46.78 21.45 15.27
C GLU A 583 46.06 20.12 14.95
N PHE A 584 45.36 20.04 13.81
CA PHE A 584 44.80 18.77 13.36
C PHE A 584 45.89 17.69 13.13
N ALA A 585 47.07 18.07 12.58
CA ALA A 585 48.16 17.14 12.39
C ALA A 585 48.72 16.65 13.74
N LYS A 586 48.89 17.54 14.74
CA LYS A 586 49.33 17.17 16.09
C LYS A 586 48.31 16.23 16.75
N PHE A 587 47.03 16.52 16.65
CA PHE A 587 45.96 15.66 17.16
C PHE A 587 46.05 14.25 16.53
N CYS A 588 46.16 14.18 15.20
CA CYS A 588 46.22 12.92 14.47
C CYS A 588 47.50 12.14 14.78
N ASP A 589 48.66 12.83 14.94
CA ASP A 589 49.93 12.18 15.32
C ASP A 589 49.83 11.56 16.72
N ALA A 590 49.30 12.27 17.70
CA ALA A 590 49.10 11.74 19.05
C ALA A 590 48.16 10.53 19.07
N VAL A 591 47.07 10.57 18.34
CA VAL A 591 46.15 9.41 18.20
C VAL A 591 46.83 8.24 17.51
N SER A 592 47.74 8.49 16.56
CA SER A 592 48.40 7.44 15.77
C SER A 592 49.34 6.57 16.61
N GLU A 593 49.69 6.97 17.85
CA GLU A 593 50.44 6.15 18.79
C GLU A 593 49.66 4.91 19.21
N SER A 594 48.32 5.01 19.35
CA SER A 594 47.45 3.92 19.81
C SER A 594 46.47 3.41 18.76
N ALA A 595 46.03 4.23 17.80
CA ALA A 595 45.01 3.91 16.82
C ALA A 595 45.48 4.17 15.38
N ALA A 596 44.80 3.61 14.40
CA ALA A 596 44.94 3.96 12.99
C ALA A 596 44.01 5.14 12.66
N VAL A 597 44.55 6.23 12.12
CA VAL A 597 43.78 7.39 11.68
C VAL A 597 43.32 7.19 10.24
N VAL A 598 42.01 7.26 10.00
CA VAL A 598 41.39 7.14 8.67
C VAL A 598 40.64 8.43 8.33
N PHE A 599 41.12 9.16 7.32
CA PHE A 599 40.41 10.34 6.80
C PHE A 599 39.21 9.93 5.98
N LEU A 600 38.05 10.48 6.31
CA LEU A 600 36.73 10.19 5.68
C LEU A 600 36.43 11.27 4.65
N VAL A 601 36.43 10.92 3.38
CA VAL A 601 36.13 11.85 2.28
C VAL A 601 34.65 11.78 1.94
N MET A 602 33.85 12.70 2.49
CA MET A 602 32.40 12.81 2.22
C MET A 602 32.13 13.54 0.90
N GLN A 603 33.03 14.42 0.48
CA GLN A 603 32.92 15.15 -0.78
C GLN A 603 34.29 15.28 -1.45
N PRO A 604 34.58 14.51 -2.51
CA PRO A 604 35.80 14.61 -3.26
C PRO A 604 36.11 16.06 -3.70
N GLY A 605 37.37 16.40 -3.64
CA GLY A 605 37.85 17.76 -3.90
C GLY A 605 38.08 18.53 -2.60
N ALA A 606 37.05 19.03 -1.97
CA ALA A 606 37.19 19.84 -0.75
C ALA A 606 37.73 19.05 0.43
N ASP A 607 37.21 17.85 0.68
CA ASP A 607 37.63 17.01 1.83
C ASP A 607 38.96 16.33 1.55
N THR A 608 39.20 15.86 0.31
CA THR A 608 40.49 15.30 -0.10
C THR A 608 41.59 16.34 0.06
N ALA A 609 41.37 17.59 -0.33
CA ALA A 609 42.34 18.65 -0.18
C ALA A 609 42.64 18.97 1.32
N ALA A 610 41.60 19.02 2.15
CA ALA A 610 41.74 19.23 3.59
C ALA A 610 42.50 18.08 4.25
N ALA A 611 42.11 16.82 3.96
CA ALA A 611 42.83 15.64 4.45
C ALA A 611 44.31 15.62 4.02
N ALA A 612 44.59 15.93 2.76
CA ALA A 612 45.94 15.99 2.25
C ALA A 612 46.78 17.07 2.94
N ALA A 613 46.22 18.26 3.22
CA ALA A 613 46.90 19.32 3.93
C ALA A 613 47.27 18.92 5.34
N VAL A 614 46.42 18.18 6.06
CA VAL A 614 46.72 17.64 7.40
C VAL A 614 47.80 16.54 7.29
N ARG A 615 47.61 15.55 6.40
CA ARG A 615 48.53 14.39 6.22
C ARG A 615 49.96 14.78 5.88
N VAL A 616 50.14 15.84 5.07
CA VAL A 616 51.49 16.38 4.73
C VAL A 616 52.21 16.91 5.96
N ARG A 617 51.50 17.33 7.01
CA ARG A 617 52.09 17.83 8.26
C ARG A 617 52.21 16.76 9.35
N MET A 618 51.52 15.63 9.18
CA MET A 618 51.65 14.49 10.09
C MET A 618 53.02 13.79 9.95
N ARG A 619 53.51 13.25 11.06
CA ARG A 619 54.65 12.35 11.12
C ARG A 619 54.26 10.89 10.95
N ALA A 620 53.11 10.54 11.49
CA ALA A 620 52.53 9.21 11.42
C ALA A 620 51.84 8.93 10.08
N ARG A 621 51.76 7.64 9.73
CA ARG A 621 50.99 7.20 8.55
C ARG A 621 49.49 7.27 8.85
N ALA A 622 48.73 7.94 8.00
CA ALA A 622 47.29 7.93 8.02
C ALA A 622 46.71 7.36 6.70
N PHE A 623 45.50 6.86 6.77
CA PHE A 623 44.76 6.25 5.64
C PHE A 623 43.67 7.19 5.13
N GLU A 624 43.15 6.93 3.94
CA GLU A 624 42.10 7.77 3.35
C GLU A 624 40.99 6.90 2.74
N ALA A 625 39.75 7.08 3.20
CA ALA A 625 38.56 6.45 2.69
C ALA A 625 37.88 7.38 1.70
N SER A 626 38.33 7.35 0.43
CA SER A 626 37.76 8.13 -0.69
C SER A 626 37.09 7.29 -1.77
N ALA A 627 37.23 5.97 -1.69
CA ALA A 627 36.63 5.00 -2.61
C ALA A 627 36.21 3.71 -1.87
N PRO A 628 35.16 2.99 -2.32
CA PRO A 628 34.23 3.40 -3.36
C PRO A 628 33.37 4.60 -2.92
N TYR A 629 32.97 5.43 -3.88
CA TYR A 629 32.07 6.55 -3.62
C TYR A 629 30.62 6.01 -3.51
N ASP A 630 30.24 5.59 -2.30
CA ASP A 630 28.96 4.97 -1.97
C ASP A 630 28.63 5.26 -0.49
N PRO A 631 27.45 5.84 -0.18
CA PRO A 631 27.04 6.12 1.19
C PRO A 631 27.00 4.88 2.11
N LEU A 632 26.55 3.73 1.60
CA LEU A 632 26.48 2.49 2.37
C LEU A 632 27.89 1.95 2.65
N ALA A 633 28.81 2.01 1.67
CA ALA A 633 30.18 1.62 1.87
C ALA A 633 30.90 2.49 2.91
N MET A 634 30.60 3.78 2.97
CA MET A 634 31.10 4.70 3.98
C MET A 634 30.54 4.35 5.36
N ALA A 635 29.25 4.06 5.46
CA ALA A 635 28.62 3.61 6.70
C ALA A 635 29.25 2.29 7.21
N ASP A 636 29.51 1.31 6.32
CA ASP A 636 30.19 0.06 6.64
C ASP A 636 31.60 0.32 7.28
N MET A 637 32.38 1.24 6.71
CA MET A 637 33.71 1.59 7.25
C MET A 637 33.58 2.29 8.60
N LEU A 638 32.64 3.20 8.76
CA LEU A 638 32.36 3.89 10.02
C LEU A 638 31.95 2.92 11.13
N ALA A 639 31.19 1.88 10.83
CA ALA A 639 30.79 0.86 11.81
C ALA A 639 31.97 0.08 12.43
N CYS A 640 33.16 0.19 11.86
CA CYS A 640 34.39 -0.44 12.38
C CYS A 640 35.29 0.49 13.19
N MET A 641 34.85 1.74 13.41
CA MET A 641 35.64 2.73 14.11
C MET A 641 35.35 2.75 15.61
N ASP A 642 36.32 3.08 16.42
CA ASP A 642 36.16 3.21 17.87
C ASP A 642 35.49 4.56 18.21
N ALA A 643 35.83 5.60 17.45
CA ALA A 643 35.22 6.93 17.50
C ALA A 643 35.43 7.68 16.18
N VAL A 644 34.68 8.77 16.00
CA VAL A 644 34.80 9.67 14.84
C VAL A 644 34.90 11.13 15.28
N VAL A 645 35.86 11.86 14.76
CA VAL A 645 35.99 13.32 14.91
C VAL A 645 35.60 13.97 13.59
N SER A 646 34.56 14.83 13.59
CA SER A 646 33.97 15.27 12.35
C SER A 646 33.57 16.75 12.31
N THR A 647 33.95 17.40 11.18
CA THR A 647 33.38 18.66 10.75
C THR A 647 32.12 18.49 9.89
N ARG A 648 31.81 17.26 9.43
CA ARG A 648 30.71 16.96 8.49
C ARG A 648 29.49 16.38 9.21
N LEU A 649 28.32 17.02 9.05
CA LEU A 649 27.07 16.56 9.63
C LEU A 649 26.76 15.09 9.32
N HIS A 650 26.80 14.71 8.04
CA HIS A 650 26.40 13.35 7.65
C HIS A 650 27.37 12.26 8.05
N SER A 651 28.67 12.56 8.21
CA SER A 651 29.58 11.58 8.83
C SER A 651 29.29 11.36 10.31
N MET A 652 28.80 12.41 11.03
CA MET A 652 28.28 12.25 12.38
C MET A 652 27.03 11.34 12.40
N ILE A 653 26.09 11.58 11.51
CA ILE A 653 24.85 10.78 11.43
C ILE A 653 25.17 9.33 11.06
N PHE A 654 26.05 9.07 10.10
CA PHE A 654 26.45 7.71 9.71
C PHE A 654 27.15 6.96 10.87
N ALA A 655 28.05 7.63 11.60
CA ALA A 655 28.67 7.07 12.78
C ALA A 655 27.62 6.75 13.85
N ALA A 656 26.73 7.69 14.12
CA ALA A 656 25.64 7.53 15.10
C ALA A 656 24.71 6.36 14.74
N CYS A 657 24.26 6.26 13.49
CA CYS A 657 23.43 5.14 13.02
C CYS A 657 24.15 3.78 13.14
N SER A 658 25.50 3.78 13.14
CA SER A 658 26.33 2.60 13.37
C SER A 658 26.74 2.43 14.84
N HIS A 659 26.16 3.22 15.75
CA HIS A 659 26.45 3.23 17.20
C HIS A 659 27.91 3.51 17.54
N VAL A 660 28.57 4.31 16.71
CA VAL A 660 29.96 4.74 16.92
C VAL A 660 29.99 6.15 17.52
N PRO A 661 30.63 6.37 18.68
CA PRO A 661 30.71 7.69 19.29
C PRO A 661 31.33 8.72 18.36
N VAL A 662 30.78 9.94 18.38
CA VAL A 662 31.22 11.00 17.48
C VAL A 662 31.46 12.31 18.23
N LEU A 663 32.54 12.99 17.90
CA LEU A 663 32.88 14.32 18.42
C LEU A 663 32.73 15.33 17.27
N GLY A 664 31.89 16.34 17.47
CA GLY A 664 31.71 17.40 16.47
C GLY A 664 32.81 18.45 16.54
N VAL A 665 33.34 18.89 15.37
CA VAL A 665 34.15 20.10 15.25
C VAL A 665 33.32 21.17 14.55
N VAL A 666 32.93 22.19 15.27
CA VAL A 666 31.93 23.17 14.82
C VAL A 666 32.52 24.17 13.81
N TYR A 667 31.98 24.20 12.62
CA TYR A 667 32.19 25.25 11.63
C TYR A 667 30.88 25.88 11.15
N ASP A 668 29.76 25.24 11.51
CA ASP A 668 28.39 25.59 11.08
C ASP A 668 27.45 25.16 12.22
N PRO A 669 26.45 25.95 12.59
CA PRO A 669 25.52 25.64 13.71
C PRO A 669 24.88 24.25 13.65
N LYS A 670 24.66 23.67 12.44
CA LYS A 670 24.11 22.33 12.29
C LYS A 670 24.97 21.21 12.92
N VAL A 671 26.29 21.41 13.04
CA VAL A 671 27.20 20.44 13.69
C VAL A 671 26.94 20.43 15.19
N SER A 672 26.86 21.60 15.83
CA SER A 672 26.55 21.71 17.26
C SER A 672 25.13 21.24 17.58
N ALA A 673 24.16 21.57 16.74
CA ALA A 673 22.76 21.09 16.88
C ALA A 673 22.69 19.56 16.81
N CYS A 674 23.41 18.93 15.86
CA CYS A 674 23.46 17.48 15.73
C CYS A 674 24.16 16.83 16.94
N ALA A 675 25.32 17.35 17.38
CA ALA A 675 26.01 16.83 18.54
C ALA A 675 25.12 16.89 19.80
N LYS A 676 24.41 18.00 20.00
CA LYS A 676 23.43 18.16 21.09
C LYS A 676 22.28 17.14 20.99
N ALA A 677 21.71 16.96 19.80
CA ALA A 677 20.62 16.02 19.57
C ALA A 677 21.06 14.55 19.82
N LEU A 678 22.32 14.23 19.56
CA LEU A 678 22.90 12.90 19.80
C LEU A 678 23.45 12.73 21.24
N GLY A 679 23.45 13.75 22.07
CA GLY A 679 24.08 13.71 23.40
C GLY A 679 25.60 13.52 23.36
N MET A 680 26.24 13.96 22.27
CA MET A 680 27.68 13.75 22.00
C MET A 680 28.49 15.04 22.24
N PRO A 681 29.76 14.94 22.68
CA PRO A 681 30.58 16.10 22.93
C PRO A 681 31.08 16.79 21.66
N LEU A 682 31.59 18.00 21.85
CA LEU A 682 32.31 18.73 20.82
C LEU A 682 33.83 18.62 21.06
N ALA A 683 34.60 18.46 20.00
CA ALA A 683 36.05 18.50 20.01
C ALA A 683 36.62 19.91 19.75
N GLY A 684 35.76 20.94 19.79
CA GLY A 684 36.10 22.33 19.55
C GLY A 684 35.49 22.94 18.33
N THR A 685 35.99 24.10 17.90
CA THR A 685 35.55 24.80 16.68
C THR A 685 36.66 24.73 15.60
N LEU A 686 36.25 24.85 14.33
CA LEU A 686 37.20 24.83 13.22
C LEU A 686 38.12 26.09 13.21
N GLU A 687 37.60 27.20 13.74
CA GLU A 687 38.34 28.48 13.81
C GLU A 687 39.41 28.50 14.92
N ALA A 688 39.20 27.75 16.02
CA ALA A 688 40.08 27.67 17.18
C ALA A 688 40.19 26.21 17.63
N PHE A 689 40.67 25.32 16.73
CA PHE A 689 40.86 23.93 17.07
C PHE A 689 42.16 23.77 17.91
N ASP A 690 42.04 23.14 19.06
CA ASP A 690 43.11 22.83 19.98
C ASP A 690 43.29 21.31 20.09
N ALA A 691 44.47 20.81 19.72
CA ALA A 691 44.77 19.39 19.71
C ALA A 691 44.66 18.74 21.11
N ASN A 692 45.10 19.43 22.17
CA ASN A 692 45.08 18.86 23.51
C ASN A 692 43.66 18.79 24.07
N ALA A 693 42.85 19.83 23.85
CA ALA A 693 41.45 19.84 24.24
C ALA A 693 40.64 18.74 23.49
N ALA A 694 40.93 18.57 22.20
CA ALA A 694 40.31 17.51 21.40
C ALA A 694 40.73 16.10 21.85
N LEU A 695 42.00 15.88 22.23
CA LEU A 695 42.49 14.63 22.80
C LEU A 695 41.86 14.33 24.15
N GLN A 696 41.69 15.34 25.01
CA GLN A 696 41.02 15.18 26.28
C GLN A 696 39.53 14.78 26.10
N ALA A 697 38.83 15.44 25.18
CA ALA A 697 37.44 15.11 24.86
C ALA A 697 37.32 13.68 24.27
N LEU A 698 38.24 13.27 23.39
CA LEU A 698 38.27 11.92 22.84
C LEU A 698 38.56 10.87 23.93
N GLY A 699 39.56 11.14 24.83
CA GLY A 699 39.89 10.28 25.96
C GLY A 699 38.67 10.02 26.83
N ALA A 700 37.97 11.08 27.24
CA ALA A 700 36.75 10.96 28.04
C ALA A 700 35.65 10.10 27.37
N VAL A 701 35.54 10.17 26.05
CA VAL A 701 34.58 9.34 25.30
C VAL A 701 35.04 7.87 25.25
N LEU A 702 36.31 7.60 25.08
CA LEU A 702 36.85 6.24 25.00
C LEU A 702 36.89 5.56 26.37
N ASP A 703 37.16 6.31 27.45
CA ASP A 703 37.21 5.81 28.83
C ASP A 703 35.81 5.35 29.32
N ASP A 704 34.74 5.98 28.84
CA ASP A 704 33.34 5.63 29.21
C ASP A 704 32.51 5.28 27.96
N ARG A 705 33.14 4.56 27.05
CA ARG A 705 32.61 4.28 25.71
C ARG A 705 31.22 3.65 25.77
N ASP A 706 30.98 2.70 26.65
CA ASP A 706 29.70 1.97 26.74
C ASP A 706 28.56 2.90 27.14
N ALA A 707 28.77 3.81 28.10
CA ALA A 707 27.74 4.81 28.46
C ALA A 707 27.47 5.82 27.32
N TYR A 708 28.54 6.19 26.55
CA TYR A 708 28.32 7.03 25.37
C TYR A 708 27.53 6.30 24.27
N VAL A 709 27.85 5.01 24.03
CA VAL A 709 27.11 4.18 23.06
C VAL A 709 25.65 4.02 23.49
N GLU A 710 25.39 3.73 24.77
CA GLU A 710 24.02 3.59 25.28
C GLU A 710 23.19 4.87 25.10
N ARG A 711 23.75 6.04 25.41
CA ARG A 711 23.11 7.33 25.16
C ARG A 711 22.87 7.57 23.68
N LEU A 712 23.85 7.23 22.84
CA LEU A 712 23.79 7.38 21.39
C LEU A 712 22.67 6.53 20.76
N VAL A 713 22.54 5.27 21.20
CA VAL A 713 21.48 4.36 20.74
C VAL A 713 20.11 4.96 21.03
N ARG A 714 19.87 5.41 22.26
CA ARG A 714 18.58 6.06 22.65
C ARG A 714 18.32 7.31 21.80
N ALA A 715 19.33 8.15 21.61
CA ALA A 715 19.20 9.37 20.82
C ALA A 715 18.91 9.06 19.33
N VAL A 716 19.55 8.04 18.76
CA VAL A 716 19.30 7.62 17.37
C VAL A 716 17.89 7.08 17.21
N ASP A 717 17.39 6.28 18.15
CA ASP A 717 16.03 5.76 18.09
C ASP A 717 14.99 6.89 18.16
N GLU A 718 15.20 7.90 19.02
CA GLU A 718 14.37 9.11 19.07
C GLU A 718 14.40 9.87 17.72
N GLN A 719 15.59 10.02 17.11
CA GLN A 719 15.70 10.67 15.81
C GLN A 719 15.03 9.86 14.69
N ARG A 720 15.05 8.53 14.74
CA ARG A 720 14.33 7.65 13.81
C ARG A 720 12.82 7.82 13.91
N GLU A 721 12.28 7.84 15.14
CA GLU A 721 10.85 8.09 15.36
C GLU A 721 10.43 9.46 14.82
N ARG A 722 11.23 10.50 15.07
CA ARG A 722 10.98 11.84 14.52
C ARG A 722 11.08 11.86 12.99
N ALA A 723 12.04 11.14 12.40
CA ALA A 723 12.21 11.05 10.95
C ALA A 723 11.00 10.39 10.27
N ALA A 724 10.33 9.40 10.89
CA ALA A 724 9.10 8.79 10.39
C ALA A 724 7.94 9.81 10.22
N GLY A 725 7.96 10.91 10.94
CA GLY A 725 7.03 12.03 10.75
C GLY A 725 7.06 12.65 9.34
N ASN A 726 8.18 12.53 8.63
CA ASN A 726 8.29 12.98 7.23
C ASN A 726 7.39 12.18 6.30
N GLU A 727 7.32 10.87 6.47
CA GLU A 727 6.51 9.96 5.67
C GLU A 727 5.02 10.14 5.95
N ALA A 728 4.67 10.26 7.23
CA ALA A 728 3.28 10.54 7.62
C ALA A 728 2.78 11.85 6.98
N ALA A 729 3.60 12.89 6.98
CA ALA A 729 3.29 14.18 6.33
C ALA A 729 3.20 14.06 4.79
N PHE A 730 4.01 13.19 4.19
CA PHE A 730 3.97 12.92 2.76
C PHE A 730 2.71 12.16 2.35
N ILE A 731 2.34 11.11 3.10
CA ILE A 731 1.11 10.33 2.86
C ILE A 731 -0.11 11.25 2.95
N ASP A 732 -0.20 12.09 4.01
CA ASP A 732 -1.28 13.07 4.13
C ASP A 732 -1.36 14.03 2.93
N LEU A 733 -0.22 14.42 2.36
CA LEU A 733 -0.19 15.28 1.16
C LEU A 733 -0.70 14.56 -0.09
N ILE A 734 -0.38 13.30 -0.28
CA ILE A 734 -0.79 12.52 -1.47
C ILE A 734 -2.26 12.11 -1.40
N ASP A 735 -2.78 11.88 -0.19
CA ASP A 735 -4.17 11.48 0.02
C ASP A 735 -5.17 12.67 -0.04
N ARG A 736 -4.66 13.91 -0.11
CA ARG A 736 -5.44 15.14 -0.35
C ARG A 736 -5.66 15.39 -1.84
#